data_1f1197a799e2eda51343d6a5b96f7d09
#
_entry.id   1f1197a799e2eda51343d6a5b96f7d09
#
_cell.length_a   1.000
_cell.length_b   1.000
_cell.length_c   1.000
_cell.angle_alpha   90.00
_cell.angle_beta   90.00
_cell.angle_gamma   90.00
#
_symmetry.space_group_name_H-M   'P 1'
#
loop_
_entity.id
_entity.type
_entity.pdbx_description
1 polymer ?
#
loop_
_entity_poly.entity_id
_entity_poly.type
_entity_poly.pdbx_seq_one_letter_code
_entity_poly.pdbx_strand_id
1 'polypeptide(L)'
;MQNEQQRRAALVYHAKPKPGKIEVVPTKNYDTQRDLALAYSPGVAIPCLEIEKSKEDVYKYTNKGNLVAVISNGTAVLGLGNIGPEASKPVMEGKALLFKIFADIDVFDIEVDATDTEKFIEAVKAIAPTFGGINLEDIKSPEAFEIERRLKEELDIPVMHDDQHGTAIISAAALLNALELSEKKIGDVKIVVSGAGAAAISCTKLYRAFGANVDNIVMLDSKGVIRKDRKNLSDEKKEFATSRNISTLEEAVIDSDVFIGLSKPDILTTEMLLAMAKNPIVFAMANPDPEIKYDLACKTRDDIIMATGRSDNPNQVNNVLGFPFIFRGALDVRASTINEEMKMAAVKALSDLAKESVPEQVNLVYDETRLSFGKDYIIPKPFDPRLITTVPLAVARAAMDSDVAQAPIEDWDRYRETLENRLGNSQKMVRILHDRAKSDPKRLVFAEADQMDVLKAAQIVEEEGIAKPILLGNKAVINDLRKAIDFDAELEIIDPKDESHDAQRKMYAALFWKDQKRKGYTLYDAERLMWERNYFASMMVKNGDADAMLSGYSRNYRSVVKPILETISKAKGVSKVAATNLMLTKSGPLFLSDTTINVEPSASELAKIAQMTGHMAGLFGIEPIIAMVSFSNFGSSRFTQAKKVTEAVSILHRSNPKLVVDGPIQSDFALNKELLHKVFPFSALKNKKVNILIFPNLDAANITYKLMKELNEALSIGPILMGLSEPIHVLQLGASVDEIVNMAAVAVIDAQSKNK
;
A
#
# COMPACT_ATOMS: atom_id res chain seq x y z
N MET A 1 -22.56 17.37 -8.93
CA MET A 1 -21.74 18.45 -8.31
C MET A 1 -20.85 17.76 -7.27
N GLN A 2 -19.54 17.86 -7.43
CA GLN A 2 -18.63 17.42 -6.38
C GLN A 2 -18.93 18.24 -5.12
N ASN A 3 -19.05 17.58 -3.98
CA ASN A 3 -19.23 18.23 -2.70
C ASN A 3 -18.06 19.23 -2.50
N GLU A 4 -18.32 20.47 -2.04
CA GLU A 4 -17.30 21.52 -1.84
C GLU A 4 -16.17 21.03 -0.93
N GLN A 5 -16.48 20.13 -0.02
CA GLN A 5 -15.51 19.47 0.85
C GLN A 5 -14.54 18.56 0.08
N GLN A 6 -15.03 17.74 -0.85
CA GLN A 6 -14.19 16.90 -1.71
C GLN A 6 -13.29 17.76 -2.61
N ARG A 7 -13.85 18.85 -3.15
CA ARG A 7 -13.08 19.82 -3.94
C ARG A 7 -11.94 20.43 -3.11
N ARG A 8 -12.24 20.88 -1.89
CA ARG A 8 -11.23 21.45 -0.96
C ARG A 8 -10.17 20.43 -0.59
N ALA A 9 -10.56 19.18 -0.29
CA ALA A 9 -9.64 18.10 0.06
C ALA A 9 -8.68 17.81 -1.10
N ALA A 10 -9.19 17.71 -2.34
CA ALA A 10 -8.35 17.52 -3.52
C ALA A 10 -7.34 18.65 -3.73
N LEU A 11 -7.76 19.92 -3.60
CA LEU A 11 -6.85 21.07 -3.74
C LEU A 11 -5.78 21.09 -2.64
N VAL A 12 -6.16 20.77 -1.40
CA VAL A 12 -5.20 20.68 -0.27
C VAL A 12 -4.19 19.56 -0.50
N TYR A 13 -4.65 18.38 -0.94
CA TYR A 13 -3.78 17.24 -1.24
C TYR A 13 -2.70 17.58 -2.28
N HIS A 14 -3.05 18.33 -3.33
CA HIS A 14 -2.09 18.71 -4.38
C HIS A 14 -1.15 19.87 -3.99
N ALA A 15 -1.54 20.70 -3.00
CA ALA A 15 -0.80 21.89 -2.61
C ALA A 15 0.06 21.71 -1.35
N LYS A 16 -0.26 20.74 -0.49
CA LYS A 16 0.38 20.57 0.83
C LYS A 16 0.86 19.14 1.06
N PRO A 17 1.94 18.94 1.87
CA PRO A 17 2.81 19.93 2.50
C PRO A 17 3.70 20.67 1.49
N LYS A 18 3.96 20.05 0.32
CA LYS A 18 4.73 20.53 -0.83
C LYS A 18 3.88 20.39 -2.09
N PRO A 19 3.85 21.38 -2.99
CA PRO A 19 3.14 21.26 -4.26
C PRO A 19 3.67 20.10 -5.11
N GLY A 20 2.75 19.42 -5.82
CA GLY A 20 3.07 18.26 -6.66
C GLY A 20 3.04 16.92 -5.90
N LYS A 21 3.22 15.81 -6.64
CA LYS A 21 3.14 14.45 -6.12
C LYS A 21 4.45 13.68 -6.25
N ILE A 22 5.42 14.21 -6.99
CA ILE A 22 6.71 13.59 -7.26
C ILE A 22 7.85 14.56 -6.99
N GLU A 23 9.01 14.03 -6.67
CA GLU A 23 10.25 14.79 -6.55
C GLU A 23 11.44 13.96 -7.04
N VAL A 24 12.51 14.63 -7.45
CA VAL A 24 13.76 14.00 -7.85
C VAL A 24 14.76 14.07 -6.71
N VAL A 25 15.25 12.92 -6.27
CA VAL A 25 16.22 12.80 -5.19
C VAL A 25 17.48 12.06 -5.65
N PRO A 26 18.68 12.42 -5.16
CA PRO A 26 19.91 11.74 -5.49
C PRO A 26 19.94 10.31 -4.90
N THR A 27 20.54 9.37 -5.66
CA THR A 27 20.72 7.96 -5.23
C THR A 27 22.13 7.67 -4.72
N LYS A 28 23.04 8.64 -4.78
CA LYS A 28 24.44 8.52 -4.38
C LYS A 28 24.76 9.48 -3.25
N ASN A 29 25.77 9.14 -2.45
CA ASN A 29 26.31 10.04 -1.46
C ASN A 29 26.96 11.25 -2.17
N TYR A 30 26.83 12.43 -1.57
CA TYR A 30 27.32 13.72 -2.10
C TYR A 30 27.96 14.61 -1.03
N ASP A 31 28.34 13.99 0.12
CA ASP A 31 28.74 14.73 1.32
C ASP A 31 30.25 15.04 1.32
N THR A 32 31.04 14.41 0.46
CA THR A 32 32.48 14.61 0.41
C THR A 32 32.95 15.15 -0.93
N GLN A 33 34.12 15.85 -0.93
CA GLN A 33 34.77 16.29 -2.18
C GLN A 33 35.10 15.11 -3.10
N ARG A 34 35.38 13.93 -2.56
CA ARG A 34 35.59 12.70 -3.33
C ARG A 34 34.31 12.27 -4.03
N ASP A 35 33.17 12.32 -3.35
CA ASP A 35 31.88 11.95 -3.94
C ASP A 35 31.54 12.89 -5.10
N LEU A 36 31.74 14.19 -4.93
CA LEU A 36 31.53 15.19 -5.99
C LEU A 36 32.48 14.97 -7.17
N ALA A 37 33.75 14.62 -6.92
CA ALA A 37 34.74 14.33 -7.97
C ALA A 37 34.38 13.06 -8.75
N LEU A 38 33.77 12.06 -8.13
CA LEU A 38 33.23 10.85 -8.77
C LEU A 38 31.93 11.11 -9.51
N ALA A 39 31.02 11.89 -8.90
CA ALA A 39 29.69 12.16 -9.45
C ALA A 39 29.72 13.11 -10.67
N TYR A 40 30.69 14.03 -10.72
CA TYR A 40 30.77 15.03 -11.79
C TYR A 40 32.19 15.11 -12.39
N SER A 41 32.99 16.08 -11.99
CA SER A 41 34.31 16.28 -12.64
C SER A 41 35.47 15.93 -11.67
N PRO A 42 36.45 15.10 -12.07
CA PRO A 42 36.68 14.49 -13.38
C PRO A 42 36.07 13.08 -13.57
N GLY A 43 35.53 12.46 -12.54
CA GLY A 43 35.16 11.04 -12.50
C GLY A 43 34.10 10.64 -13.52
N VAL A 44 33.13 11.53 -13.82
CA VAL A 44 32.02 11.28 -14.75
C VAL A 44 32.48 11.02 -16.20
N ALA A 45 33.68 11.47 -16.59
CA ALA A 45 34.21 11.19 -17.91
C ALA A 45 34.40 9.69 -18.18
N ILE A 46 34.71 8.90 -17.16
CA ILE A 46 34.97 7.47 -17.31
C ILE A 46 33.71 6.72 -17.77
N PRO A 47 32.55 6.78 -17.09
CA PRO A 47 31.34 6.14 -17.59
C PRO A 47 30.85 6.72 -18.92
N CYS A 48 31.05 8.00 -19.23
CA CYS A 48 30.76 8.55 -20.56
C CYS A 48 31.53 7.85 -21.66
N LEU A 49 32.83 7.63 -21.48
CA LEU A 49 33.68 6.93 -22.45
C LEU A 49 33.32 5.44 -22.57
N GLU A 50 32.92 4.79 -21.50
CA GLU A 50 32.43 3.40 -21.57
C GLU A 50 31.11 3.31 -22.35
N ILE A 51 30.15 4.23 -22.13
CA ILE A 51 28.90 4.29 -22.89
C ILE A 51 29.14 4.65 -24.37
N GLU A 52 30.14 5.51 -24.68
CA GLU A 52 30.52 5.81 -26.07
C GLU A 52 31.01 4.56 -26.79
N LYS A 53 31.80 3.70 -26.12
CA LYS A 53 32.29 2.42 -26.66
C LYS A 53 31.16 1.38 -26.82
N SER A 54 30.25 1.32 -25.86
CA SER A 54 29.15 0.39 -25.83
C SER A 54 27.87 1.09 -25.33
N LYS A 55 26.93 1.35 -26.25
CA LYS A 55 25.66 2.01 -25.91
C LYS A 55 24.87 1.26 -24.83
N GLU A 56 25.05 -0.07 -24.74
CA GLU A 56 24.40 -0.91 -23.72
C GLU A 56 24.82 -0.55 -22.30
N ASP A 57 26.02 -0.02 -22.11
CA ASP A 57 26.53 0.38 -20.80
C ASP A 57 25.77 1.59 -20.19
N VAL A 58 24.89 2.25 -20.97
CA VAL A 58 23.98 3.28 -20.43
C VAL A 58 23.05 2.70 -19.35
N TYR A 59 22.61 1.45 -19.50
CA TYR A 59 21.79 0.76 -18.52
C TYR A 59 22.55 0.38 -17.24
N LYS A 60 23.86 0.30 -17.30
CA LYS A 60 24.73 -0.02 -16.18
C LYS A 60 25.14 1.21 -15.37
N TYR A 61 25.35 2.35 -16.03
CA TYR A 61 25.92 3.54 -15.41
C TYR A 61 24.92 4.68 -15.20
N THR A 62 23.68 4.55 -15.69
CA THR A 62 22.62 5.56 -15.53
C THR A 62 21.31 4.95 -15.00
N ASN A 63 20.33 5.79 -14.70
CA ASN A 63 18.99 5.34 -14.28
C ASN A 63 18.05 4.96 -15.44
N LYS A 64 18.52 4.99 -16.70
CA LYS A 64 17.71 4.74 -17.90
C LYS A 64 16.87 3.45 -17.77
N GLY A 65 17.45 2.38 -17.25
CA GLY A 65 16.78 1.09 -17.13
C GLY A 65 15.56 1.04 -16.19
N ASN A 66 15.40 2.07 -15.34
CA ASN A 66 14.25 2.19 -14.42
C ASN A 66 13.47 3.48 -14.61
N LEU A 67 13.69 4.22 -15.68
CA LEU A 67 13.09 5.53 -15.92
C LEU A 67 12.12 5.48 -17.10
N VAL A 68 10.84 5.81 -16.85
CA VAL A 68 9.78 5.91 -17.86
C VAL A 68 9.41 7.38 -18.07
N ALA A 69 9.16 7.80 -19.32
CA ALA A 69 8.49 9.05 -19.60
C ALA A 69 6.98 8.82 -19.64
N VAL A 70 6.21 9.61 -18.90
CA VAL A 70 4.76 9.76 -19.08
C VAL A 70 4.54 11.01 -19.92
N ILE A 71 4.08 10.85 -21.17
CA ILE A 71 4.02 11.93 -22.15
C ILE A 71 2.59 12.20 -22.58
N SER A 72 2.18 13.47 -22.47
CA SER A 72 0.84 13.95 -22.87
C SER A 72 0.93 15.27 -23.62
N ASN A 73 -0.06 15.56 -24.46
CA ASN A 73 -0.32 16.91 -24.97
C ASN A 73 -1.63 17.52 -24.43
N GLY A 74 -2.27 16.86 -23.48
CA GLY A 74 -3.45 17.35 -22.79
C GLY A 74 -4.71 17.49 -23.67
N THR A 75 -4.79 16.73 -24.76
CA THR A 75 -5.90 16.86 -25.74
C THR A 75 -7.12 15.97 -25.42
N ALA A 76 -7.02 15.03 -24.45
CA ALA A 76 -8.12 14.12 -24.08
C ALA A 76 -8.13 13.77 -22.57
N VAL A 77 -8.00 14.77 -21.70
CA VAL A 77 -7.79 14.59 -20.25
C VAL A 77 -9.06 14.15 -19.54
N LEU A 78 -9.07 12.95 -18.93
CA LEU A 78 -10.07 12.43 -17.96
C LEU A 78 -11.54 12.86 -18.17
N GLY A 79 -12.03 12.86 -19.41
CA GLY A 79 -13.40 13.33 -19.71
C GLY A 79 -13.57 14.86 -19.69
N LEU A 80 -12.53 15.63 -19.34
CA LEU A 80 -12.51 17.09 -19.44
C LEU A 80 -12.24 17.56 -20.88
N GLY A 81 -11.70 16.66 -21.72
CA GLY A 81 -11.37 16.92 -23.10
C GLY A 81 -10.04 17.65 -23.28
N ASN A 82 -9.98 18.55 -24.27
CA ASN A 82 -8.76 19.31 -24.56
C ASN A 82 -8.64 20.49 -23.59
N ILE A 83 -7.83 20.34 -22.56
CA ILE A 83 -7.54 21.38 -21.55
C ILE A 83 -6.10 21.90 -21.63
N GLY A 84 -5.29 21.34 -22.54
CA GLY A 84 -3.91 21.74 -22.77
C GLY A 84 -2.89 21.06 -21.88
N PRO A 85 -1.59 21.21 -22.23
CA PRO A 85 -0.51 20.48 -21.57
C PRO A 85 -0.34 20.86 -20.10
N GLU A 86 -0.35 22.14 -19.72
CA GLU A 86 -0.13 22.56 -18.34
C GLU A 86 -1.25 22.08 -17.39
N ALA A 87 -2.50 22.10 -17.87
CA ALA A 87 -3.63 21.65 -17.07
C ALA A 87 -3.70 20.12 -16.93
N SER A 88 -3.04 19.35 -17.82
CA SER A 88 -2.92 17.90 -17.72
C SER A 88 -1.88 17.44 -16.68
N LYS A 89 -0.91 18.30 -16.30
CA LYS A 89 0.19 17.94 -15.41
C LYS A 89 -0.23 17.26 -14.10
N PRO A 90 -1.27 17.67 -13.37
CA PRO A 90 -1.69 16.97 -12.16
C PRO A 90 -2.08 15.50 -12.41
N VAL A 91 -2.58 15.16 -13.59
CA VAL A 91 -2.89 13.76 -13.97
C VAL A 91 -1.61 12.99 -14.24
N MET A 92 -0.67 13.59 -14.97
CA MET A 92 0.63 12.97 -15.31
C MET A 92 1.48 12.70 -14.06
N GLU A 93 1.54 13.64 -13.11
CA GLU A 93 2.15 13.40 -11.79
C GLU A 93 1.42 12.28 -11.02
N GLY A 94 0.09 12.18 -11.15
CA GLY A 94 -0.67 11.07 -10.58
C GLY A 94 -0.28 9.73 -11.19
N LYS A 95 -0.11 9.67 -12.51
CA LYS A 95 0.37 8.48 -13.22
C LYS A 95 1.80 8.10 -12.76
N ALA A 96 2.68 9.09 -12.61
CA ALA A 96 4.03 8.89 -12.10
C ALA A 96 4.05 8.30 -10.68
N LEU A 97 3.18 8.81 -9.79
CA LEU A 97 3.00 8.27 -8.44
C LEU A 97 2.59 6.79 -8.48
N LEU A 98 1.64 6.42 -9.35
CA LEU A 98 1.18 5.04 -9.48
C LEU A 98 2.29 4.10 -9.99
N PHE A 99 3.09 4.51 -10.96
CA PHE A 99 4.27 3.76 -11.40
C PHE A 99 5.23 3.50 -10.24
N LYS A 100 5.47 4.53 -9.41
CA LYS A 100 6.42 4.42 -8.29
C LYS A 100 5.91 3.52 -7.18
N ILE A 101 4.66 3.70 -6.73
CA ILE A 101 4.14 2.94 -5.58
C ILE A 101 3.85 1.47 -5.90
N PHE A 102 3.44 1.15 -7.14
CA PHE A 102 3.06 -0.23 -7.51
C PHE A 102 4.19 -1.04 -8.13
N ALA A 103 5.14 -0.40 -8.81
CA ALA A 103 6.17 -1.11 -9.56
C ALA A 103 7.59 -0.59 -9.32
N ASP A 104 7.79 0.38 -8.42
CA ASP A 104 9.08 1.03 -8.16
C ASP A 104 9.78 1.53 -9.44
N ILE A 105 9.01 2.10 -10.36
CA ILE A 105 9.49 2.73 -11.59
C ILE A 105 9.59 4.23 -11.36
N ASP A 106 10.74 4.80 -11.68
CA ASP A 106 10.96 6.24 -11.68
C ASP A 106 10.33 6.85 -12.94
N VAL A 107 9.72 8.03 -12.81
CA VAL A 107 9.02 8.68 -13.92
C VAL A 107 9.40 10.15 -14.01
N PHE A 108 9.57 10.62 -15.25
CA PHE A 108 9.41 12.02 -15.58
C PHE A 108 8.12 12.20 -16.37
N ASP A 109 7.23 13.07 -15.88
CA ASP A 109 6.07 13.52 -16.62
C ASP A 109 6.48 14.67 -17.56
N ILE A 110 6.04 14.57 -18.82
CA ILE A 110 6.44 15.49 -19.89
C ILE A 110 5.19 15.95 -20.65
N GLU A 111 4.80 17.18 -20.42
CA GLU A 111 3.69 17.83 -21.08
C GLU A 111 4.20 18.57 -22.34
N VAL A 112 3.82 18.06 -23.51
CA VAL A 112 4.29 18.58 -24.82
C VAL A 112 3.27 19.52 -25.42
N ASP A 113 3.62 20.79 -25.62
CA ASP A 113 2.78 21.76 -26.32
C ASP A 113 2.87 21.56 -27.86
N ALA A 114 2.31 20.43 -28.32
CA ALA A 114 2.21 20.09 -29.72
C ALA A 114 0.94 19.29 -30.00
N THR A 115 -0.01 19.93 -30.72
CA THR A 115 -1.22 19.28 -31.24
C THR A 115 -1.02 18.70 -32.64
N ASP A 116 0.06 19.08 -33.32
CA ASP A 116 0.47 18.51 -34.60
C ASP A 116 1.21 17.19 -34.36
N THR A 117 0.76 16.12 -35.05
CA THR A 117 1.23 14.76 -34.88
C THR A 117 2.74 14.63 -35.19
N GLU A 118 3.24 15.26 -36.27
CA GLU A 118 4.65 15.17 -36.64
C GLU A 118 5.54 15.85 -35.60
N LYS A 119 5.18 17.06 -35.18
CA LYS A 119 5.94 17.78 -34.13
C LYS A 119 5.97 17.03 -32.82
N PHE A 120 4.86 16.39 -32.45
CA PHE A 120 4.78 15.59 -31.24
C PHE A 120 5.72 14.38 -31.33
N ILE A 121 5.67 13.62 -32.43
CA ILE A 121 6.55 12.45 -32.66
C ILE A 121 8.02 12.86 -32.66
N GLU A 122 8.38 13.94 -33.35
CA GLU A 122 9.75 14.45 -33.37
C GLU A 122 10.24 14.83 -31.97
N ALA A 123 9.42 15.52 -31.17
CA ALA A 123 9.76 15.88 -29.80
C ALA A 123 10.00 14.62 -28.94
N VAL A 124 9.12 13.63 -29.01
CA VAL A 124 9.24 12.39 -28.25
C VAL A 124 10.50 11.61 -28.66
N LYS A 125 10.79 11.50 -29.96
CA LYS A 125 11.99 10.84 -30.46
C LYS A 125 13.28 11.54 -29.99
N ALA A 126 13.28 12.86 -29.93
CA ALA A 126 14.44 13.63 -29.51
C ALA A 126 14.81 13.40 -28.04
N ILE A 127 13.83 13.13 -27.16
CA ILE A 127 14.04 12.87 -25.72
C ILE A 127 14.15 11.39 -25.37
N ALA A 128 13.74 10.47 -26.26
CA ALA A 128 13.69 9.03 -26.04
C ALA A 128 15.03 8.41 -25.53
N PRO A 129 16.24 8.91 -25.90
CA PRO A 129 17.50 8.39 -25.39
C PRO A 129 17.61 8.39 -23.85
N THR A 130 16.88 9.28 -23.18
CA THR A 130 16.87 9.40 -21.70
C THR A 130 16.17 8.23 -21.02
N PHE A 131 15.19 7.61 -21.68
CA PHE A 131 14.21 6.72 -21.04
C PHE A 131 14.41 5.24 -21.40
N GLY A 132 14.04 4.37 -20.49
CA GLY A 132 13.92 2.93 -20.71
C GLY A 132 12.57 2.51 -21.29
N GLY A 133 11.55 3.40 -21.23
CA GLY A 133 10.23 3.20 -21.79
C GLY A 133 9.41 4.48 -21.84
N ILE A 134 8.32 4.48 -22.62
CA ILE A 134 7.43 5.64 -22.81
C ILE A 134 5.98 5.22 -22.63
N ASN A 135 5.29 5.84 -21.70
CA ASN A 135 3.85 5.79 -21.55
C ASN A 135 3.21 7.03 -22.17
N LEU A 136 2.39 6.84 -23.20
CA LEU A 136 1.58 7.90 -23.80
C LEU A 136 0.26 7.99 -23.03
N GLU A 137 -0.20 9.21 -22.73
CA GLU A 137 -1.36 9.46 -21.90
C GLU A 137 -2.19 10.62 -22.41
N ASP A 138 -3.54 10.52 -22.33
CA ASP A 138 -4.47 11.61 -22.57
C ASP A 138 -4.31 12.30 -23.95
N ILE A 139 -3.96 11.55 -25.00
CA ILE A 139 -3.85 12.00 -26.39
C ILE A 139 -5.11 11.62 -27.14
N LYS A 140 -5.75 12.59 -27.81
CA LYS A 140 -7.00 12.36 -28.51
C LYS A 140 -6.86 11.40 -29.71
N SER A 141 -7.94 10.69 -30.00
CA SER A 141 -8.12 9.88 -31.21
C SER A 141 -8.63 10.75 -32.36
N PRO A 142 -8.20 10.53 -33.64
CA PRO A 142 -7.40 9.38 -34.10
C PRO A 142 -5.90 9.55 -34.01
N GLU A 143 -5.37 10.73 -33.68
CA GLU A 143 -3.93 11.04 -33.67
C GLU A 143 -3.14 10.09 -32.76
N ALA A 144 -3.72 9.66 -31.64
CA ALA A 144 -3.11 8.73 -30.70
C ALA A 144 -2.66 7.40 -31.35
N PHE A 145 -3.45 6.88 -32.31
CA PHE A 145 -3.10 5.63 -33.02
C PHE A 145 -1.86 5.78 -33.89
N GLU A 146 -1.79 6.88 -34.63
CA GLU A 146 -0.66 7.17 -35.52
C GLU A 146 0.60 7.43 -34.71
N ILE A 147 0.51 8.21 -33.64
CA ILE A 147 1.62 8.54 -32.74
C ILE A 147 2.20 7.26 -32.13
N GLU A 148 1.37 6.41 -31.55
CA GLU A 148 1.85 5.17 -30.91
C GLU A 148 2.46 4.22 -31.93
N ARG A 149 1.79 3.99 -33.06
CA ARG A 149 2.28 3.09 -34.12
C ARG A 149 3.69 3.51 -34.58
N ARG A 150 3.85 4.78 -34.93
CA ARG A 150 5.15 5.28 -35.42
C ARG A 150 6.24 5.27 -34.38
N LEU A 151 5.93 5.65 -33.14
CA LEU A 151 6.93 5.59 -32.07
C LEU A 151 7.38 4.14 -31.77
N LYS A 152 6.47 3.16 -31.87
CA LYS A 152 6.82 1.74 -31.74
C LYS A 152 7.69 1.24 -32.89
N GLU A 153 7.48 1.74 -34.10
CA GLU A 153 8.26 1.36 -35.28
C GLU A 153 9.65 2.03 -35.32
N GLU A 154 9.76 3.22 -34.74
CA GLU A 154 10.94 4.09 -34.87
C GLU A 154 11.84 4.11 -33.63
N LEU A 155 11.41 3.49 -32.49
CA LEU A 155 12.17 3.42 -31.24
C LEU A 155 12.43 1.98 -30.81
N ASP A 156 13.60 1.73 -30.19
CA ASP A 156 14.02 0.43 -29.68
C ASP A 156 13.76 0.29 -28.15
N ILE A 157 12.77 0.99 -27.63
CA ILE A 157 12.32 0.94 -26.23
C ILE A 157 10.80 0.72 -26.18
N PRO A 158 10.26 0.13 -25.09
CA PRO A 158 8.83 -0.11 -24.98
C PRO A 158 8.02 1.21 -24.97
N VAL A 159 7.05 1.30 -25.89
CA VAL A 159 6.09 2.38 -25.98
C VAL A 159 4.69 1.80 -25.84
N MET A 160 3.84 2.39 -25.00
CA MET A 160 2.46 1.99 -24.84
C MET A 160 1.57 3.21 -24.53
N HIS A 161 0.41 3.29 -25.20
CA HIS A 161 -0.63 4.26 -24.85
C HIS A 161 -1.60 3.63 -23.85
N ASP A 162 -1.59 4.10 -22.60
CA ASP A 162 -2.35 3.44 -21.53
C ASP A 162 -3.86 3.51 -21.73
N ASP A 163 -4.42 4.64 -22.18
CA ASP A 163 -5.86 4.77 -22.45
C ASP A 163 -6.36 3.79 -23.53
N GLN A 164 -5.47 3.38 -24.44
CA GLN A 164 -5.80 2.36 -25.44
C GLN A 164 -5.66 0.96 -24.88
N HIS A 165 -4.51 0.65 -24.33
CA HIS A 165 -4.13 -0.73 -23.99
C HIS A 165 -4.37 -1.11 -22.54
N GLY A 166 -4.28 -0.16 -21.59
CA GLY A 166 -4.57 -0.43 -20.19
C GLY A 166 -6.00 -0.91 -19.98
N THR A 167 -6.98 -0.11 -20.44
CA THR A 167 -8.40 -0.48 -20.36
C THR A 167 -8.69 -1.79 -21.11
N ALA A 168 -8.07 -2.01 -22.28
CA ALA A 168 -8.25 -3.23 -23.06
C ALA A 168 -7.77 -4.48 -22.29
N ILE A 169 -6.59 -4.43 -21.68
CA ILE A 169 -6.00 -5.54 -20.95
C ILE A 169 -6.86 -5.88 -19.72
N ILE A 170 -7.24 -4.87 -18.93
CA ILE A 170 -7.99 -5.10 -17.70
C ILE A 170 -9.41 -5.60 -17.99
N SER A 171 -10.09 -4.98 -18.97
CA SER A 171 -11.42 -5.43 -19.38
C SER A 171 -11.41 -6.83 -20.01
N ALA A 172 -10.36 -7.19 -20.77
CA ALA A 172 -10.22 -8.54 -21.30
C ALA A 172 -10.02 -9.59 -20.19
N ALA A 173 -9.20 -9.30 -19.19
CA ALA A 173 -9.03 -10.18 -18.04
C ALA A 173 -10.34 -10.40 -17.27
N ALA A 174 -11.06 -9.31 -16.98
CA ALA A 174 -12.37 -9.37 -16.34
C ALA A 174 -13.41 -10.11 -17.21
N LEU A 175 -13.40 -9.89 -18.54
CA LEU A 175 -14.32 -10.56 -19.46
C LEU A 175 -14.10 -12.07 -19.51
N LEU A 176 -12.86 -12.54 -19.57
CA LEU A 176 -12.56 -13.98 -19.56
C LEU A 176 -13.12 -14.65 -18.31
N ASN A 177 -12.98 -14.03 -17.15
CA ASN A 177 -13.50 -14.54 -15.89
C ASN A 177 -15.02 -14.46 -15.80
N ALA A 178 -15.63 -13.38 -16.30
CA ALA A 178 -17.09 -13.24 -16.35
C ALA A 178 -17.73 -14.26 -17.30
N LEU A 179 -17.08 -14.56 -18.42
CA LEU A 179 -17.52 -15.61 -19.37
C LEU A 179 -17.46 -17.00 -18.74
N GLU A 180 -16.40 -17.32 -17.99
CA GLU A 180 -16.28 -18.58 -17.26
C GLU A 180 -17.41 -18.74 -16.23
N LEU A 181 -17.68 -17.71 -15.42
CA LEU A 181 -18.78 -17.71 -14.44
C LEU A 181 -20.16 -17.79 -15.07
N SER A 182 -20.33 -17.27 -16.30
CA SER A 182 -21.59 -17.31 -17.04
C SER A 182 -21.74 -18.60 -17.89
N GLU A 183 -20.73 -19.48 -17.88
CA GLU A 183 -20.65 -20.69 -18.73
C GLU A 183 -20.75 -20.39 -20.24
N LYS A 184 -20.22 -19.23 -20.66
CA LYS A 184 -20.25 -18.76 -22.06
C LYS A 184 -18.86 -18.86 -22.69
N LYS A 185 -18.81 -19.10 -24.02
CA LYS A 185 -17.55 -19.12 -24.77
C LYS A 185 -17.39 -17.83 -25.56
N ILE A 186 -16.20 -17.26 -25.52
CA ILE A 186 -15.88 -15.97 -26.16
C ILE A 186 -16.20 -15.95 -27.66
N GLY A 187 -16.07 -17.08 -28.37
CA GLY A 187 -16.37 -17.17 -29.80
C GLY A 187 -17.88 -17.14 -30.14
N ASP A 188 -18.74 -17.49 -29.17
CA ASP A 188 -20.16 -17.64 -29.38
C ASP A 188 -20.98 -16.42 -28.93
N VAL A 189 -20.44 -15.61 -28.01
CA VAL A 189 -21.15 -14.48 -27.38
C VAL A 189 -21.38 -13.33 -28.33
N LYS A 190 -22.54 -12.66 -28.18
CA LYS A 190 -22.90 -11.42 -28.85
C LYS A 190 -22.45 -10.25 -27.99
N ILE A 191 -21.53 -9.44 -28.51
CA ILE A 191 -20.90 -8.32 -27.80
C ILE A 191 -21.40 -7.00 -28.38
N VAL A 192 -21.93 -6.12 -27.55
CA VAL A 192 -22.29 -4.75 -27.89
C VAL A 192 -21.28 -3.79 -27.25
N VAL A 193 -20.61 -2.98 -28.09
CA VAL A 193 -19.63 -1.99 -27.65
C VAL A 193 -20.20 -0.60 -27.85
N SER A 194 -20.53 0.08 -26.78
CA SER A 194 -21.01 1.46 -26.79
C SER A 194 -19.85 2.42 -26.66
N GLY A 195 -19.47 3.03 -27.76
CA GLY A 195 -18.27 3.85 -27.96
C GLY A 195 -17.45 3.33 -29.14
N ALA A 196 -16.73 4.21 -29.82
CA ALA A 196 -15.83 3.88 -30.93
C ALA A 196 -14.58 4.80 -30.89
N GLY A 197 -14.15 5.14 -29.67
CA GLY A 197 -12.89 5.82 -29.39
C GLY A 197 -11.73 4.83 -29.26
N ALA A 198 -10.55 5.34 -28.87
CA ALA A 198 -9.32 4.56 -28.76
C ALA A 198 -9.48 3.33 -27.86
N ALA A 199 -10.00 3.50 -26.65
CA ALA A 199 -10.22 2.41 -25.70
C ALA A 199 -11.18 1.34 -26.28
N ALA A 200 -12.31 1.73 -26.84
CA ALA A 200 -13.31 0.80 -27.39
C ALA A 200 -12.74 -0.07 -28.53
N ILE A 201 -12.00 0.56 -29.45
CA ILE A 201 -11.34 -0.14 -30.55
C ILE A 201 -10.28 -1.12 -30.02
N SER A 202 -9.44 -0.70 -29.08
CA SER A 202 -8.39 -1.53 -28.52
C SER A 202 -8.94 -2.70 -27.69
N CYS A 203 -10.00 -2.47 -26.87
CA CYS A 203 -10.72 -3.53 -26.17
C CYS A 203 -11.23 -4.59 -27.17
N THR A 204 -11.89 -4.14 -28.23
CA THR A 204 -12.49 -5.05 -29.22
C THR A 204 -11.44 -5.83 -29.99
N LYS A 205 -10.30 -5.22 -30.33
CA LYS A 205 -9.16 -5.91 -30.96
C LYS A 205 -8.63 -7.01 -30.04
N LEU A 206 -8.46 -6.71 -28.75
CA LEU A 206 -7.95 -7.67 -27.80
C LEU A 206 -8.94 -8.82 -27.53
N TYR A 207 -10.27 -8.54 -27.49
CA TYR A 207 -11.28 -9.61 -27.40
C TYR A 207 -11.22 -10.55 -28.61
N ARG A 208 -11.01 -10.02 -29.83
CA ARG A 208 -10.78 -10.83 -31.02
C ARG A 208 -9.52 -11.67 -30.93
N ALA A 209 -8.42 -11.14 -30.40
CA ALA A 209 -7.19 -11.90 -30.17
C ALA A 209 -7.42 -13.10 -29.22
N PHE A 210 -8.37 -12.97 -28.28
CA PHE A 210 -8.82 -14.08 -27.43
C PHE A 210 -9.92 -14.98 -28.05
N GLY A 211 -10.35 -14.69 -29.29
CA GLY A 211 -11.24 -15.55 -30.05
C GLY A 211 -12.69 -15.06 -30.21
N ALA A 212 -12.99 -13.79 -29.86
CA ALA A 212 -14.31 -13.23 -30.13
C ALA A 212 -14.58 -13.15 -31.64
N ASN A 213 -15.74 -13.64 -32.06
CA ASN A 213 -16.14 -13.61 -33.47
C ASN A 213 -16.57 -12.18 -33.88
N VAL A 214 -15.90 -11.59 -34.86
CA VAL A 214 -16.19 -10.24 -35.33
C VAL A 214 -17.63 -10.07 -35.82
N ASP A 215 -18.24 -11.10 -36.38
CA ASP A 215 -19.65 -11.06 -36.86
C ASP A 215 -20.66 -10.98 -35.70
N ASN A 216 -20.23 -11.35 -34.49
CA ASN A 216 -21.01 -11.25 -33.26
C ASN A 216 -20.79 -9.91 -32.50
N ILE A 217 -19.89 -9.06 -32.97
CA ILE A 217 -19.61 -7.76 -32.35
C ILE A 217 -20.41 -6.67 -33.05
N VAL A 218 -21.08 -5.83 -32.27
CA VAL A 218 -21.76 -4.62 -32.73
C VAL A 218 -21.18 -3.41 -32.00
N MET A 219 -20.54 -2.52 -32.75
CA MET A 219 -19.96 -1.29 -32.22
C MET A 219 -20.82 -0.08 -32.56
N LEU A 220 -20.95 0.85 -31.62
CA LEU A 220 -21.73 2.09 -31.80
C LEU A 220 -20.82 3.32 -31.55
N ASP A 221 -21.07 4.36 -32.31
CA ASP A 221 -20.55 5.70 -32.04
C ASP A 221 -21.70 6.71 -31.78
N SER A 222 -21.41 7.99 -31.69
CA SER A 222 -22.41 9.05 -31.45
C SER A 222 -23.50 9.16 -32.52
N LYS A 223 -23.34 8.46 -33.66
CA LYS A 223 -24.29 8.41 -34.75
C LYS A 223 -25.06 7.09 -34.83
N GLY A 224 -24.91 6.21 -33.83
CA GLY A 224 -25.54 4.89 -33.77
C GLY A 224 -24.60 3.76 -34.22
N VAL A 225 -25.18 2.63 -34.62
CA VAL A 225 -24.45 1.42 -35.02
C VAL A 225 -23.50 1.68 -36.19
N ILE A 226 -22.27 1.22 -36.10
CA ILE A 226 -21.26 1.28 -37.16
C ILE A 226 -21.58 0.18 -38.21
N ARG A 227 -22.24 0.55 -39.27
CA ARG A 227 -22.66 -0.37 -40.35
C ARG A 227 -21.77 -0.23 -41.59
N LYS A 228 -21.64 -1.31 -42.36
CA LYS A 228 -20.84 -1.32 -43.60
C LYS A 228 -21.31 -0.34 -44.67
N ASP A 229 -22.59 0.06 -44.63
CA ASP A 229 -23.19 1.02 -45.59
C ASP A 229 -22.95 2.50 -45.19
N ARG A 230 -22.41 2.77 -44.00
CA ARG A 230 -22.07 4.13 -43.55
C ARG A 230 -20.85 4.69 -44.30
N LYS A 231 -21.00 5.94 -44.78
CA LYS A 231 -19.92 6.70 -45.44
C LYS A 231 -19.03 7.37 -44.41
N ASN A 232 -17.77 7.63 -44.77
CA ASN A 232 -16.79 8.39 -43.98
C ASN A 232 -16.44 7.72 -42.61
N LEU A 233 -16.30 6.41 -42.57
CA LEU A 233 -15.73 5.68 -41.46
C LEU A 233 -14.20 5.74 -41.55
N SER A 234 -13.50 5.91 -40.39
CA SER A 234 -12.07 5.69 -40.32
C SER A 234 -11.73 4.20 -40.52
N ASP A 235 -10.49 3.89 -40.84
CA ASP A 235 -10.11 2.52 -41.16
C ASP A 235 -10.28 1.60 -39.94
N GLU A 236 -9.99 2.09 -38.71
CA GLU A 236 -10.20 1.37 -37.46
C GLU A 236 -11.70 1.05 -37.24
N LYS A 237 -12.59 1.95 -37.57
CA LYS A 237 -14.05 1.73 -37.47
C LYS A 237 -14.59 0.80 -38.56
N LYS A 238 -14.02 0.82 -39.75
CA LYS A 238 -14.41 -0.10 -40.85
C LYS A 238 -14.18 -1.56 -40.45
N GLU A 239 -13.14 -1.85 -39.67
CA GLU A 239 -12.80 -3.18 -39.19
C GLU A 239 -13.96 -3.81 -38.41
N PHE A 240 -14.75 -3.01 -37.67
CA PHE A 240 -15.87 -3.47 -36.84
C PHE A 240 -17.24 -3.10 -37.40
N ALA A 241 -17.31 -2.71 -38.67
CA ALA A 241 -18.58 -2.37 -39.31
C ALA A 241 -19.42 -3.62 -39.57
N THR A 242 -20.63 -3.67 -38.98
CA THR A 242 -21.56 -4.79 -39.14
C THR A 242 -22.40 -4.69 -40.42
N SER A 243 -22.82 -5.85 -40.97
CA SER A 243 -23.82 -5.96 -42.02
C SER A 243 -25.24 -6.15 -41.47
N ARG A 244 -25.43 -6.23 -40.14
CA ARG A 244 -26.76 -6.38 -39.53
C ARG A 244 -27.59 -5.11 -39.78
N ASN A 245 -28.89 -5.29 -40.00
CA ASN A 245 -29.82 -4.17 -40.22
C ASN A 245 -30.37 -3.64 -38.89
N ILE A 246 -29.47 -3.08 -38.04
CA ILE A 246 -29.73 -2.45 -36.75
C ILE A 246 -29.07 -1.08 -36.72
N SER A 247 -29.68 -0.11 -36.04
CA SER A 247 -29.24 1.28 -36.06
C SER A 247 -29.02 1.92 -34.69
N THR A 248 -29.71 1.43 -33.66
CA THR A 248 -29.70 2.02 -32.32
C THR A 248 -29.11 1.10 -31.29
N LEU A 249 -28.84 1.61 -30.07
CA LEU A 249 -28.36 0.83 -28.94
C LEU A 249 -29.45 -0.13 -28.48
N GLU A 250 -30.69 0.30 -28.42
CA GLU A 250 -31.83 -0.50 -28.03
C GLU A 250 -31.97 -1.75 -28.91
N GLU A 251 -31.80 -1.61 -30.23
CA GLU A 251 -31.82 -2.74 -31.16
C GLU A 251 -30.61 -3.67 -30.99
N ALA A 252 -29.43 -3.09 -30.66
CA ALA A 252 -28.20 -3.84 -30.57
C ALA A 252 -28.13 -4.72 -29.30
N VAL A 253 -28.71 -4.26 -28.19
CA VAL A 253 -28.64 -5.01 -26.89
C VAL A 253 -29.65 -6.14 -26.80
N ILE A 254 -30.63 -6.25 -27.69
CA ILE A 254 -31.61 -7.34 -27.67
C ILE A 254 -30.87 -8.69 -27.84
N ASP A 255 -31.08 -9.56 -26.87
CA ASP A 255 -30.47 -10.89 -26.84
C ASP A 255 -28.91 -10.85 -26.96
N SER A 256 -28.27 -9.76 -26.47
CA SER A 256 -26.83 -9.64 -26.38
C SER A 256 -26.33 -10.24 -25.06
N ASP A 257 -25.16 -10.89 -25.08
CA ASP A 257 -24.54 -11.52 -23.92
C ASP A 257 -23.67 -10.56 -23.13
N VAL A 258 -23.02 -9.63 -23.83
CA VAL A 258 -22.01 -8.72 -23.27
C VAL A 258 -22.27 -7.30 -23.71
N PHE A 259 -22.30 -6.37 -22.76
CA PHE A 259 -22.30 -4.94 -23.00
C PHE A 259 -21.00 -4.32 -22.50
N ILE A 260 -20.29 -3.60 -23.34
CA ILE A 260 -19.06 -2.85 -23.05
C ILE A 260 -19.33 -1.37 -23.24
N GLY A 261 -19.45 -0.64 -22.14
CA GLY A 261 -19.68 0.80 -22.13
C GLY A 261 -18.36 1.58 -22.05
N LEU A 262 -18.10 2.44 -23.04
CA LEU A 262 -16.93 3.31 -23.15
C LEU A 262 -17.34 4.63 -23.80
N SER A 263 -18.47 5.21 -23.36
CA SER A 263 -19.06 6.35 -24.06
C SER A 263 -19.58 7.46 -23.12
N LYS A 264 -20.82 7.39 -22.70
CA LYS A 264 -21.50 8.45 -21.92
C LYS A 264 -22.29 7.86 -20.75
N PRO A 265 -22.47 8.61 -19.67
CA PRO A 265 -23.28 8.15 -18.54
C PRO A 265 -24.77 7.96 -18.95
N ASP A 266 -25.43 7.08 -18.19
CA ASP A 266 -26.89 6.86 -18.18
C ASP A 266 -27.51 6.53 -19.54
N ILE A 267 -26.78 5.86 -20.45
CA ILE A 267 -27.29 5.47 -21.79
C ILE A 267 -27.84 4.04 -21.82
N LEU A 268 -27.48 3.17 -20.90
CA LEU A 268 -28.04 1.83 -20.78
C LEU A 268 -29.20 1.86 -19.80
N THR A 269 -30.44 1.76 -20.34
CA THR A 269 -31.64 1.80 -19.50
C THR A 269 -31.97 0.44 -18.88
N THR A 270 -32.88 0.43 -17.90
CA THR A 270 -33.36 -0.82 -17.27
C THR A 270 -34.08 -1.72 -18.27
N GLU A 271 -34.84 -1.16 -19.21
CA GLU A 271 -35.52 -1.89 -20.28
C GLU A 271 -34.52 -2.56 -21.24
N MET A 272 -33.47 -1.84 -21.62
CA MET A 272 -32.38 -2.42 -22.42
C MET A 272 -31.67 -3.55 -21.68
N LEU A 273 -31.38 -3.37 -20.38
CA LEU A 273 -30.75 -4.41 -19.56
C LEU A 273 -31.63 -5.67 -19.45
N LEU A 274 -32.96 -5.50 -19.34
CA LEU A 274 -33.91 -6.62 -19.32
C LEU A 274 -34.02 -7.35 -20.66
N ALA A 275 -33.73 -6.64 -21.78
CA ALA A 275 -33.76 -7.21 -23.11
C ALA A 275 -32.49 -8.02 -23.47
N MET A 276 -31.43 -7.96 -22.68
CA MET A 276 -30.21 -8.75 -22.86
C MET A 276 -30.46 -10.25 -22.59
N ALA A 277 -29.58 -11.07 -23.11
CA ALA A 277 -29.61 -12.53 -22.90
C ALA A 277 -29.53 -12.90 -21.42
N LYS A 278 -29.77 -14.18 -21.09
CA LYS A 278 -29.60 -14.72 -19.73
C LYS A 278 -28.15 -14.62 -19.27
N ASN A 279 -27.93 -14.37 -17.97
CA ASN A 279 -26.61 -14.16 -17.36
C ASN A 279 -25.78 -13.10 -18.15
N PRO A 280 -26.28 -11.84 -18.29
CA PRO A 280 -25.57 -10.84 -19.03
C PRO A 280 -24.33 -10.35 -18.31
N ILE A 281 -23.32 -9.97 -19.08
CA ILE A 281 -22.09 -9.34 -18.60
C ILE A 281 -22.15 -7.88 -19.00
N VAL A 282 -22.05 -6.97 -18.03
CA VAL A 282 -22.14 -5.52 -18.26
C VAL A 282 -20.94 -4.80 -17.67
N PHE A 283 -20.09 -4.26 -18.54
CA PHE A 283 -18.98 -3.40 -18.15
C PHE A 283 -19.32 -1.96 -18.50
N ALA A 284 -19.72 -1.19 -17.48
CA ALA A 284 -20.09 0.23 -17.63
C ALA A 284 -18.90 1.10 -17.16
N MET A 285 -18.01 1.42 -18.10
CA MET A 285 -16.69 1.99 -17.80
C MET A 285 -16.57 3.49 -18.12
N ALA A 286 -17.66 4.19 -18.45
CA ALA A 286 -17.62 5.64 -18.63
C ALA A 286 -17.23 6.34 -17.32
N ASN A 287 -16.42 7.39 -17.44
CA ASN A 287 -15.93 8.20 -16.33
C ASN A 287 -16.43 9.66 -16.45
N PRO A 288 -16.86 10.33 -15.32
CA PRO A 288 -16.87 9.82 -13.93
C PRO A 288 -18.10 8.97 -13.60
N ASP A 289 -19.16 9.04 -14.37
CA ASP A 289 -20.40 8.30 -14.13
C ASP A 289 -20.58 7.20 -15.20
N PRO A 290 -20.98 5.97 -14.79
CA PRO A 290 -21.10 4.83 -15.69
C PRO A 290 -22.36 4.91 -16.58
N GLU A 291 -22.41 4.11 -17.64
CA GLU A 291 -23.55 3.98 -18.56
C GLU A 291 -24.84 3.53 -17.90
N ILE A 292 -24.73 2.82 -16.77
CA ILE A 292 -25.80 2.50 -15.83
C ILE A 292 -25.20 2.39 -14.43
N LYS A 293 -25.89 2.91 -13.42
CA LYS A 293 -25.43 2.82 -12.02
C LYS A 293 -25.43 1.37 -11.54
N TYR A 294 -24.39 0.97 -10.81
CA TYR A 294 -24.18 -0.39 -10.30
C TYR A 294 -25.41 -0.91 -9.55
N ASP A 295 -25.86 -0.15 -8.53
CA ASP A 295 -27.02 -0.55 -7.71
C ASP A 295 -28.31 -0.71 -8.52
N LEU A 296 -28.52 0.16 -9.51
CA LEU A 296 -29.69 0.09 -10.37
C LEU A 296 -29.66 -1.17 -11.23
N ALA A 297 -28.50 -1.49 -11.80
CA ALA A 297 -28.33 -2.67 -12.65
C ALA A 297 -28.53 -3.97 -11.85
N CYS A 298 -27.91 -4.09 -10.67
CA CYS A 298 -28.03 -5.24 -9.80
C CYS A 298 -29.43 -5.41 -9.19
N LYS A 299 -30.17 -4.31 -8.97
CA LYS A 299 -31.59 -4.36 -8.58
C LYS A 299 -32.52 -4.76 -9.72
N THR A 300 -32.14 -4.48 -10.97
CA THR A 300 -32.95 -4.82 -12.15
C THR A 300 -32.80 -6.29 -12.54
N ARG A 301 -31.58 -6.88 -12.36
CA ARG A 301 -31.29 -8.29 -12.69
C ARG A 301 -30.35 -8.89 -11.66
N ASP A 302 -30.72 -10.03 -11.10
CA ASP A 302 -29.93 -10.80 -10.12
C ASP A 302 -28.91 -11.78 -10.78
N ASP A 303 -29.12 -12.05 -12.07
CA ASP A 303 -28.22 -12.91 -12.87
C ASP A 303 -27.08 -12.17 -13.56
N ILE A 304 -26.96 -10.84 -13.36
CA ILE A 304 -25.94 -9.98 -13.97
C ILE A 304 -24.55 -10.18 -13.37
N ILE A 305 -23.52 -10.09 -14.19
CA ILE A 305 -22.13 -9.85 -13.75
C ILE A 305 -21.77 -8.44 -14.19
N MET A 306 -21.50 -7.57 -13.23
CA MET A 306 -21.24 -6.16 -13.49
C MET A 306 -19.88 -5.70 -13.04
N ALA A 307 -19.26 -4.84 -13.88
CA ALA A 307 -18.03 -4.11 -13.54
C ALA A 307 -18.15 -2.64 -13.95
N THR A 308 -17.42 -1.78 -13.28
CA THR A 308 -17.34 -0.34 -13.57
C THR A 308 -15.92 0.19 -13.46
N GLY A 309 -15.68 1.45 -13.88
CA GLY A 309 -14.41 2.13 -13.64
C GLY A 309 -14.23 2.66 -12.20
N ARG A 310 -15.29 2.63 -11.37
CA ARG A 310 -15.32 3.25 -10.04
C ARG A 310 -14.72 2.36 -8.96
N SER A 311 -13.98 2.99 -8.03
CA SER A 311 -13.36 2.28 -6.89
C SER A 311 -14.34 1.86 -5.78
N ASP A 312 -15.53 2.48 -5.76
CA ASP A 312 -16.60 2.17 -4.79
C ASP A 312 -17.50 1.00 -5.21
N ASN A 313 -17.19 0.30 -6.31
CA ASN A 313 -17.93 -0.87 -6.77
C ASN A 313 -17.06 -2.15 -6.70
N PRO A 314 -17.68 -3.33 -6.54
CA PRO A 314 -16.96 -4.60 -6.35
C PRO A 314 -15.92 -4.91 -7.43
N ASN A 315 -16.29 -4.86 -8.71
CA ASN A 315 -15.42 -5.14 -9.84
C ASN A 315 -14.96 -3.82 -10.47
N GLN A 316 -13.80 -3.31 -10.02
CA GLN A 316 -13.22 -2.10 -10.59
C GLN A 316 -12.32 -2.44 -11.78
N VAL A 317 -12.70 -2.01 -12.98
CA VAL A 317 -11.84 -2.05 -14.18
C VAL A 317 -10.99 -0.78 -14.19
N ASN A 318 -9.74 -0.89 -13.71
CA ASN A 318 -8.83 0.23 -13.55
C ASN A 318 -7.46 -0.10 -14.14
N ASN A 319 -6.94 0.78 -15.00
CA ASN A 319 -5.66 0.63 -15.70
C ASN A 319 -4.48 0.40 -14.75
N VAL A 320 -4.55 0.83 -13.48
CA VAL A 320 -3.51 0.62 -12.47
C VAL A 320 -3.18 -0.84 -12.23
N LEU A 321 -4.10 -1.76 -12.53
CA LEU A 321 -3.84 -3.21 -12.47
C LEU A 321 -2.90 -3.70 -13.60
N GLY A 322 -2.69 -2.90 -14.63
CA GLY A 322 -1.94 -3.28 -15.84
C GLY A 322 -0.64 -2.53 -16.03
N PHE A 323 -0.72 -1.23 -16.33
CA PHE A 323 0.42 -0.49 -16.86
C PHE A 323 1.69 -0.52 -16.00
N PRO A 324 1.65 -0.40 -14.65
CA PRO A 324 2.88 -0.39 -13.87
C PRO A 324 3.63 -1.72 -13.97
N PHE A 325 2.88 -2.80 -13.90
CA PHE A 325 3.43 -4.16 -13.90
C PHE A 325 3.87 -4.61 -15.30
N ILE A 326 3.17 -4.16 -16.35
CA ILE A 326 3.56 -4.41 -17.74
C ILE A 326 4.88 -3.71 -18.05
N PHE A 327 5.00 -2.42 -17.70
CA PHE A 327 6.26 -1.69 -17.84
C PHE A 327 7.39 -2.29 -16.98
N ARG A 328 7.07 -2.78 -15.76
CA ARG A 328 8.07 -3.45 -14.93
C ARG A 328 8.66 -4.68 -15.62
N GLY A 329 7.80 -5.57 -16.15
CA GLY A 329 8.25 -6.74 -16.88
C GLY A 329 9.03 -6.39 -18.15
N ALA A 330 8.57 -5.38 -18.90
CA ALA A 330 9.23 -4.92 -20.12
C ALA A 330 10.61 -4.29 -19.84
N LEU A 331 10.72 -3.44 -18.81
CA LEU A 331 11.99 -2.80 -18.42
C LEU A 331 13.02 -3.81 -17.91
N ASP A 332 12.60 -4.79 -17.13
CA ASP A 332 13.51 -5.74 -16.48
C ASP A 332 14.22 -6.66 -17.50
N VAL A 333 13.56 -6.95 -18.63
CA VAL A 333 14.16 -7.65 -19.76
C VAL A 333 14.66 -6.72 -20.87
N ARG A 334 14.58 -5.39 -20.69
CA ARG A 334 14.89 -4.37 -21.70
C ARG A 334 14.19 -4.69 -23.03
N ALA A 335 12.87 -4.90 -22.99
CA ALA A 335 12.14 -5.20 -24.21
C ALA A 335 12.24 -4.04 -25.22
N SER A 336 12.39 -4.34 -26.50
CA SER A 336 12.42 -3.34 -27.57
C SER A 336 11.01 -2.76 -27.85
N THR A 337 9.96 -3.48 -27.48
CA THR A 337 8.56 -3.06 -27.64
C THR A 337 7.67 -3.77 -26.65
N ILE A 338 6.45 -3.26 -26.40
CA ILE A 338 5.34 -3.99 -25.78
C ILE A 338 4.46 -4.52 -26.92
N ASN A 339 4.60 -5.81 -27.25
CA ASN A 339 3.87 -6.49 -28.31
C ASN A 339 2.54 -7.11 -27.85
N GLU A 340 1.80 -7.76 -28.77
CA GLU A 340 0.51 -8.38 -28.46
C GLU A 340 0.66 -9.58 -27.52
N GLU A 341 1.72 -10.36 -27.66
CA GLU A 341 2.04 -11.53 -26.82
C GLU A 341 2.22 -11.12 -25.35
N MET A 342 2.92 -10.02 -25.09
CA MET A 342 3.11 -9.47 -23.75
C MET A 342 1.78 -8.99 -23.15
N LYS A 343 0.93 -8.32 -23.94
CA LYS A 343 -0.41 -7.88 -23.50
C LYS A 343 -1.31 -9.07 -23.20
N MET A 344 -1.32 -10.08 -24.04
CA MET A 344 -2.09 -11.31 -23.82
C MET A 344 -1.60 -12.08 -22.58
N ALA A 345 -0.28 -12.09 -22.32
CA ALA A 345 0.28 -12.68 -21.11
C ALA A 345 -0.18 -11.94 -19.85
N ALA A 346 -0.21 -10.60 -19.88
CA ALA A 346 -0.73 -9.78 -18.78
C ALA A 346 -2.23 -10.06 -18.51
N VAL A 347 -3.05 -10.17 -19.56
CA VAL A 347 -4.47 -10.54 -19.46
C VAL A 347 -4.64 -11.88 -18.76
N LYS A 348 -3.92 -12.91 -19.19
CA LYS A 348 -3.99 -14.24 -18.57
C LYS A 348 -3.53 -14.23 -17.12
N ALA A 349 -2.41 -13.56 -16.85
CA ALA A 349 -1.87 -13.44 -15.49
C ALA A 349 -2.88 -12.79 -14.53
N LEU A 350 -3.56 -11.72 -14.95
CA LEU A 350 -4.60 -11.05 -14.17
C LEU A 350 -5.84 -11.93 -14.00
N SER A 351 -6.29 -12.58 -15.07
CA SER A 351 -7.44 -13.49 -15.04
C SER A 351 -7.20 -14.66 -14.09
N ASP A 352 -6.05 -15.30 -14.17
CA ASP A 352 -5.69 -16.45 -13.33
C ASP A 352 -5.48 -16.05 -11.87
N LEU A 353 -4.85 -14.90 -11.60
CA LEU A 353 -4.66 -14.38 -10.25
C LEU A 353 -5.97 -14.15 -9.49
N ALA A 354 -7.03 -13.72 -10.18
CA ALA A 354 -8.34 -13.54 -9.56
C ALA A 354 -8.96 -14.87 -9.06
N LYS A 355 -8.57 -16.01 -9.64
CA LYS A 355 -9.06 -17.35 -9.28
C LYS A 355 -8.30 -17.96 -8.11
N GLU A 356 -7.11 -17.47 -7.81
CA GLU A 356 -6.33 -17.93 -6.68
C GLU A 356 -6.94 -17.45 -5.35
N SER A 357 -6.63 -18.17 -4.27
CA SER A 357 -7.03 -17.79 -2.92
C SER A 357 -6.54 -16.38 -2.59
N VAL A 358 -7.47 -15.47 -2.30
CA VAL A 358 -7.18 -14.07 -2.01
C VAL A 358 -6.49 -13.97 -0.64
N PRO A 359 -5.31 -13.33 -0.53
CA PRO A 359 -4.66 -13.11 0.75
C PRO A 359 -5.55 -12.29 1.69
N GLU A 360 -5.52 -12.62 3.00
CA GLU A 360 -6.27 -11.89 4.03
C GLU A 360 -6.02 -10.38 3.98
N GLN A 361 -4.81 -9.99 3.64
CA GLN A 361 -4.40 -8.59 3.44
C GLN A 361 -5.28 -7.85 2.41
N VAL A 362 -5.71 -8.51 1.35
CA VAL A 362 -6.55 -7.89 0.32
C VAL A 362 -7.97 -7.72 0.83
N ASN A 363 -8.51 -8.74 1.51
CA ASN A 363 -9.85 -8.67 2.13
C ASN A 363 -9.97 -7.44 3.04
N LEU A 364 -8.94 -7.19 3.84
CA LEU A 364 -8.90 -6.14 4.84
C LEU A 364 -8.78 -4.72 4.26
N VAL A 365 -8.05 -4.54 3.15
CA VAL A 365 -7.93 -3.22 2.49
C VAL A 365 -9.25 -2.77 1.87
N TYR A 366 -10.13 -3.72 1.53
CA TYR A 366 -11.40 -3.43 0.86
C TYR A 366 -12.63 -3.66 1.74
N ASP A 367 -12.43 -3.79 3.07
CA ASP A 367 -13.49 -4.01 4.08
C ASP A 367 -14.41 -5.21 3.76
N GLU A 368 -13.82 -6.27 3.19
CA GLU A 368 -14.53 -7.47 2.80
C GLU A 368 -14.18 -8.63 3.75
N THR A 369 -15.18 -9.40 4.16
CA THR A 369 -14.95 -10.55 5.05
C THR A 369 -14.24 -11.69 4.35
N ARG A 370 -14.46 -11.87 3.04
CA ARG A 370 -13.81 -12.89 2.23
C ARG A 370 -14.04 -12.66 0.74
N LEU A 371 -13.09 -12.04 0.08
CA LEU A 371 -13.06 -12.00 -1.38
C LEU A 371 -12.73 -13.38 -1.94
N SER A 372 -13.49 -13.83 -2.90
CA SER A 372 -13.24 -15.08 -3.62
C SER A 372 -13.77 -14.96 -5.04
N PHE A 373 -13.18 -15.69 -5.96
CA PHE A 373 -13.62 -15.72 -7.35
C PHE A 373 -15.13 -15.93 -7.47
N GLY A 374 -15.81 -15.03 -8.15
CA GLY A 374 -17.27 -14.98 -8.25
C GLY A 374 -17.77 -13.68 -8.89
N LYS A 375 -19.09 -13.46 -8.93
CA LYS A 375 -19.73 -12.28 -9.57
C LYS A 375 -19.17 -10.94 -9.10
N ASP A 376 -18.76 -10.85 -7.83
CA ASP A 376 -18.26 -9.62 -7.21
C ASP A 376 -16.71 -9.55 -7.17
N TYR A 377 -16.03 -10.57 -7.70
CA TYR A 377 -14.57 -10.61 -7.78
C TYR A 377 -14.10 -11.35 -9.03
N ILE A 378 -14.20 -10.68 -10.20
CA ILE A 378 -13.75 -11.19 -11.50
C ILE A 378 -12.37 -10.67 -11.89
N ILE A 379 -11.82 -9.73 -11.14
CA ILE A 379 -10.51 -9.09 -11.39
C ILE A 379 -9.83 -8.81 -10.05
N PRO A 380 -8.49 -8.93 -9.93
CA PRO A 380 -7.77 -8.57 -8.71
C PRO A 380 -7.99 -7.10 -8.31
N LYS A 381 -7.76 -6.80 -7.03
CA LYS A 381 -7.83 -5.42 -6.52
C LYS A 381 -6.48 -4.71 -6.69
N PRO A 382 -6.43 -3.38 -6.87
CA PRO A 382 -5.19 -2.60 -7.08
C PRO A 382 -4.12 -2.79 -6.01
N PHE A 383 -4.50 -2.96 -4.74
CA PHE A 383 -3.56 -3.18 -3.64
C PHE A 383 -3.22 -4.66 -3.39
N ASP A 384 -3.51 -5.56 -4.33
CA ASP A 384 -3.11 -6.96 -4.21
C ASP A 384 -1.58 -7.09 -4.37
N PRO A 385 -0.85 -7.49 -3.31
CA PRO A 385 0.61 -7.57 -3.35
C PRO A 385 1.15 -8.62 -4.32
N ARG A 386 0.31 -9.55 -4.78
CA ARG A 386 0.70 -10.58 -5.74
C ARG A 386 0.86 -10.03 -7.16
N LEU A 387 0.26 -8.87 -7.48
CA LEU A 387 0.34 -8.27 -8.81
C LEU A 387 1.78 -8.04 -9.26
N ILE A 388 2.65 -7.53 -8.38
CA ILE A 388 4.06 -7.23 -8.71
C ILE A 388 4.87 -8.49 -9.02
N THR A 389 4.50 -9.64 -8.47
CA THR A 389 5.21 -10.91 -8.71
C THR A 389 4.55 -11.78 -9.79
N THR A 390 3.34 -11.46 -10.22
CA THR A 390 2.58 -12.26 -11.19
C THR A 390 2.63 -11.63 -12.58
N VAL A 391 2.21 -10.39 -12.73
CA VAL A 391 2.09 -9.74 -14.04
C VAL A 391 3.47 -9.48 -14.68
N PRO A 392 4.48 -8.89 -13.99
CA PRO A 392 5.81 -8.68 -14.59
C PRO A 392 6.48 -9.98 -15.02
N LEU A 393 6.36 -11.06 -14.24
CA LEU A 393 6.89 -12.37 -14.61
C LEU A 393 6.29 -12.89 -15.92
N ALA A 394 4.97 -12.80 -16.08
CA ALA A 394 4.29 -13.25 -17.30
C ALA A 394 4.69 -12.40 -18.51
N VAL A 395 4.76 -11.08 -18.34
CA VAL A 395 5.16 -10.12 -19.38
C VAL A 395 6.61 -10.33 -19.80
N ALA A 396 7.54 -10.50 -18.83
CA ALA A 396 8.95 -10.75 -19.12
C ALA A 396 9.16 -12.07 -19.88
N ARG A 397 8.44 -13.13 -19.51
CA ARG A 397 8.47 -14.41 -20.26
C ARG A 397 7.98 -14.24 -21.68
N ALA A 398 6.83 -13.59 -21.87
CA ALA A 398 6.29 -13.36 -23.21
C ALA A 398 7.21 -12.49 -24.07
N ALA A 399 7.91 -11.52 -23.48
CA ALA A 399 8.91 -10.72 -24.18
C ALA A 399 10.12 -11.58 -24.64
N MET A 400 10.56 -12.53 -23.80
CA MET A 400 11.64 -13.47 -24.16
C MET A 400 11.16 -14.47 -25.21
N ASP A 401 9.98 -15.04 -25.07
CA ASP A 401 9.41 -16.04 -25.99
C ASP A 401 9.11 -15.45 -27.39
N SER A 402 8.90 -14.13 -27.47
CA SER A 402 8.66 -13.39 -28.72
C SER A 402 9.88 -12.63 -29.26
N ASP A 403 11.08 -12.95 -28.76
CA ASP A 403 12.38 -12.42 -29.22
C ASP A 403 12.50 -10.88 -29.16
N VAL A 404 11.73 -10.20 -28.26
CA VAL A 404 11.85 -8.75 -28.07
C VAL A 404 12.67 -8.37 -26.83
N ALA A 405 13.10 -9.33 -26.02
CA ALA A 405 13.91 -9.12 -24.83
C ALA A 405 15.40 -8.98 -25.18
N GLN A 406 16.04 -7.88 -24.76
CA GLN A 406 17.48 -7.62 -24.95
C GLN A 406 18.33 -8.04 -23.75
N ALA A 407 17.72 -8.26 -22.58
CA ALA A 407 18.36 -8.73 -21.36
C ALA A 407 17.57 -9.90 -20.75
N PRO A 408 17.80 -11.14 -21.21
CA PRO A 408 17.03 -12.29 -20.77
C PRO A 408 17.28 -12.62 -19.29
N ILE A 409 16.25 -13.09 -18.60
CA ILE A 409 16.29 -13.54 -17.20
C ILE A 409 16.67 -15.01 -17.16
N GLU A 410 17.80 -15.33 -16.51
CA GLU A 410 18.28 -16.70 -16.35
C GLU A 410 17.73 -17.38 -15.08
N ASP A 411 17.58 -16.63 -13.99
CA ASP A 411 17.12 -17.11 -12.67
C ASP A 411 15.79 -16.45 -12.28
N TRP A 412 14.72 -17.19 -12.49
CA TRP A 412 13.34 -16.72 -12.24
C TRP A 412 13.01 -16.62 -10.75
N ASP A 413 13.59 -17.45 -9.89
CA ASP A 413 13.36 -17.41 -8.45
C ASP A 413 14.01 -16.13 -7.86
N ARG A 414 15.23 -15.85 -8.28
CA ARG A 414 15.93 -14.59 -7.92
C ARG A 414 15.20 -13.36 -8.46
N TYR A 415 14.65 -13.44 -9.66
CA TYR A 415 13.86 -12.34 -10.23
C TYR A 415 12.58 -12.09 -9.42
N ARG A 416 11.87 -13.14 -9.03
CA ARG A 416 10.69 -13.04 -8.14
C ARG A 416 11.06 -12.37 -6.82
N GLU A 417 12.13 -12.81 -6.16
CA GLU A 417 12.60 -12.19 -4.92
C GLU A 417 12.95 -10.70 -5.11
N THR A 418 13.54 -10.34 -6.25
CA THR A 418 13.84 -8.94 -6.60
C THR A 418 12.57 -8.11 -6.71
N LEU A 419 11.52 -8.64 -7.33
CA LEU A 419 10.22 -7.97 -7.45
C LEU A 419 9.54 -7.78 -6.08
N GLU A 420 9.56 -8.80 -5.23
CA GLU A 420 9.03 -8.72 -3.86
C GLU A 420 9.71 -7.62 -3.04
N ASN A 421 11.02 -7.45 -3.21
CA ASN A 421 11.79 -6.46 -2.47
C ASN A 421 11.57 -5.01 -2.93
N ARG A 422 10.98 -4.78 -4.12
CA ARG A 422 10.72 -3.43 -4.66
C ARG A 422 9.63 -2.64 -3.93
N LEU A 423 8.67 -3.30 -3.27
CA LEU A 423 7.55 -2.65 -2.58
C LEU A 423 7.93 -1.90 -1.29
N GLY A 424 9.21 -1.84 -0.92
CA GLY A 424 9.71 -1.11 0.24
C GLY A 424 9.37 -1.78 1.58
N ASN A 425 10.39 -1.99 2.41
CA ASN A 425 10.26 -2.72 3.68
C ASN A 425 9.38 -1.99 4.73
N SER A 426 9.33 -0.67 4.70
CA SER A 426 8.61 0.11 5.71
C SER A 426 7.10 0.02 5.54
N GLN A 427 6.59 0.25 4.34
CA GLN A 427 5.16 0.16 4.04
C GLN A 427 4.63 -1.27 4.17
N LYS A 428 5.42 -2.25 3.75
CA LYS A 428 5.09 -3.67 3.93
C LYS A 428 4.87 -4.02 5.40
N MET A 429 5.73 -3.55 6.31
CA MET A 429 5.60 -3.87 7.74
C MET A 429 4.38 -3.19 8.36
N VAL A 430 4.13 -1.91 8.07
CA VAL A 430 2.93 -1.20 8.54
C VAL A 430 1.66 -1.93 8.09
N ARG A 431 1.60 -2.33 6.82
CA ARG A 431 0.50 -3.12 6.28
C ARG A 431 0.31 -4.43 7.04
N ILE A 432 1.37 -5.22 7.24
CA ILE A 432 1.30 -6.49 8.00
C ILE A 432 0.71 -6.26 9.41
N LEU A 433 1.10 -5.17 10.08
CA LEU A 433 0.55 -4.84 11.40
C LEU A 433 -0.93 -4.48 11.33
N HIS A 434 -1.34 -3.62 10.39
CA HIS A 434 -2.74 -3.24 10.21
C HIS A 434 -3.60 -4.46 9.85
N ASP A 435 -3.17 -5.25 8.89
CA ASP A 435 -3.87 -6.46 8.44
C ASP A 435 -4.09 -7.45 9.60
N ARG A 436 -3.04 -7.66 10.41
CA ARG A 436 -3.16 -8.52 11.57
C ARG A 436 -4.11 -7.97 12.62
N ALA A 437 -4.11 -6.67 12.87
CA ALA A 437 -5.06 -6.04 13.78
C ALA A 437 -6.50 -6.23 13.28
N LYS A 438 -6.76 -6.00 11.99
CA LYS A 438 -8.06 -6.15 11.33
C LYS A 438 -8.63 -7.57 11.37
N SER A 439 -7.78 -8.61 11.47
CA SER A 439 -8.25 -10.01 11.51
C SER A 439 -9.12 -10.35 12.73
N ASP A 440 -9.03 -9.57 13.83
CA ASP A 440 -9.86 -9.72 15.04
C ASP A 440 -9.87 -8.37 15.79
N PRO A 441 -10.67 -7.36 15.33
CA PRO A 441 -10.68 -6.03 15.89
C PRO A 441 -11.15 -6.03 17.35
N LYS A 442 -10.34 -5.43 18.23
CA LYS A 442 -10.59 -5.36 19.67
C LYS A 442 -11.15 -4.01 20.09
N ARG A 443 -11.83 -3.98 21.24
CA ARG A 443 -12.32 -2.74 21.85
C ARG A 443 -11.14 -1.96 22.41
N LEU A 444 -10.82 -0.83 21.80
CA LEU A 444 -9.66 0.01 22.14
C LEU A 444 -10.09 1.35 22.74
N VAL A 445 -9.69 1.61 23.98
CA VAL A 445 -9.93 2.90 24.62
C VAL A 445 -8.89 3.92 24.18
N PHE A 446 -9.35 5.01 23.56
CA PHE A 446 -8.59 6.21 23.32
C PHE A 446 -8.79 7.18 24.49
N ALA A 447 -7.86 7.20 25.44
CA ALA A 447 -8.03 7.91 26.71
C ALA A 447 -7.97 9.44 26.61
N GLU A 448 -7.59 10.00 25.48
CA GLU A 448 -7.48 11.43 25.18
C GLU A 448 -8.24 11.80 23.90
N ALA A 449 -9.44 11.24 23.68
CA ALA A 449 -10.23 11.45 22.46
C ALA A 449 -10.76 12.92 22.33
N ASP A 450 -10.60 13.74 23.34
CA ASP A 450 -10.82 15.21 23.29
C ASP A 450 -9.65 15.99 22.67
N GLN A 451 -8.69 15.30 22.04
CA GLN A 451 -7.62 15.87 21.23
C GLN A 451 -7.87 15.56 19.75
N MET A 452 -7.71 16.56 18.87
CA MET A 452 -8.03 16.47 17.44
C MET A 452 -7.32 15.30 16.74
N ASP A 453 -6.00 15.15 16.94
CA ASP A 453 -5.22 14.13 16.26
C ASP A 453 -5.54 12.71 16.78
N VAL A 454 -5.86 12.56 18.07
CA VAL A 454 -6.33 11.30 18.64
C VAL A 454 -7.69 10.92 18.07
N LEU A 455 -8.59 11.89 17.90
CA LEU A 455 -9.91 11.66 17.34
C LEU A 455 -9.85 11.31 15.84
N LYS A 456 -8.98 11.98 15.06
CA LYS A 456 -8.72 11.62 13.66
C LYS A 456 -8.16 10.21 13.53
N ALA A 457 -7.24 9.84 14.41
CA ALA A 457 -6.71 8.48 14.43
C ALA A 457 -7.79 7.45 14.80
N ALA A 458 -8.67 7.76 15.74
CA ALA A 458 -9.80 6.90 16.10
C ALA A 458 -10.79 6.74 14.92
N GLN A 459 -11.02 7.81 14.14
CA GLN A 459 -11.81 7.76 12.91
C GLN A 459 -11.19 6.79 11.90
N ILE A 460 -9.89 6.94 11.58
CA ILE A 460 -9.18 6.06 10.64
C ILE A 460 -9.22 4.60 11.12
N VAL A 461 -8.99 4.39 12.42
CA VAL A 461 -8.97 3.05 13.02
C VAL A 461 -10.34 2.37 12.95
N GLU A 462 -11.42 3.12 13.06
CA GLU A 462 -12.78 2.63 12.90
C GLU A 462 -13.11 2.37 11.43
N GLU A 463 -12.90 3.36 10.56
CA GLU A 463 -13.18 3.28 9.12
C GLU A 463 -12.39 2.15 8.43
N GLU A 464 -11.14 1.91 8.87
CA GLU A 464 -10.32 0.81 8.36
C GLU A 464 -10.56 -0.53 9.06
N GLY A 465 -11.39 -0.61 10.10
CA GLY A 465 -11.65 -1.83 10.84
C GLY A 465 -10.49 -2.35 11.68
N ILE A 466 -9.50 -1.50 12.04
CA ILE A 466 -8.33 -1.88 12.84
C ILE A 466 -8.73 -2.22 14.27
N ALA A 467 -9.65 -1.44 14.85
CA ALA A 467 -10.17 -1.65 16.19
C ALA A 467 -11.64 -1.15 16.28
N LYS A 468 -12.28 -1.44 17.42
CA LYS A 468 -13.57 -0.84 17.84
C LYS A 468 -13.28 0.26 18.85
N PRO A 469 -13.23 1.55 18.45
CA PRO A 469 -12.86 2.63 19.34
C PRO A 469 -13.88 2.87 20.47
N ILE A 470 -13.36 3.12 21.67
CA ILE A 470 -14.11 3.70 22.80
C ILE A 470 -13.46 5.06 23.07
N LEU A 471 -14.24 6.14 22.94
CA LEU A 471 -13.75 7.50 23.06
C LEU A 471 -13.88 7.99 24.51
N LEU A 472 -12.75 8.21 25.19
CA LEU A 472 -12.73 8.67 26.58
C LEU A 472 -12.28 10.13 26.65
N GLY A 473 -13.08 10.99 27.26
CA GLY A 473 -12.78 12.42 27.42
C GLY A 473 -14.03 13.26 27.62
N ASN A 474 -13.90 14.57 27.53
CA ASN A 474 -15.03 15.48 27.65
C ASN A 474 -16.01 15.30 26.48
N LYS A 475 -17.22 14.82 26.78
CA LYS A 475 -18.24 14.46 25.77
C LYS A 475 -18.63 15.64 24.88
N ALA A 476 -18.74 16.87 25.42
CA ALA A 476 -19.09 18.04 24.62
C ALA A 476 -17.98 18.36 23.62
N VAL A 477 -16.72 18.38 24.08
CA VAL A 477 -15.55 18.64 23.24
C VAL A 477 -15.42 17.58 22.14
N ILE A 478 -15.56 16.29 22.50
CA ILE A 478 -15.50 15.18 21.52
C ILE A 478 -16.56 15.35 20.44
N ASN A 479 -17.81 15.66 20.83
CA ASN A 479 -18.89 15.86 19.86
C ASN A 479 -18.69 17.07 18.94
N ASP A 480 -18.12 18.15 19.44
CA ASP A 480 -17.80 19.32 18.62
C ASP A 480 -16.65 19.03 17.65
N LEU A 481 -15.61 18.33 18.12
CA LEU A 481 -14.51 17.89 17.26
C LEU A 481 -14.97 16.88 16.19
N ARG A 482 -15.84 15.91 16.53
CA ARG A 482 -16.43 14.96 15.57
C ARG A 482 -17.16 15.66 14.44
N LYS A 483 -17.95 16.69 14.74
CA LYS A 483 -18.61 17.51 13.70
C LYS A 483 -17.62 18.22 12.79
N ALA A 484 -16.49 18.67 13.35
CA ALA A 484 -15.47 19.38 12.58
C ALA A 484 -14.71 18.49 11.59
N ILE A 485 -14.71 17.17 11.79
CA ILE A 485 -14.06 16.17 10.90
C ILE A 485 -15.06 15.24 10.20
N ASP A 486 -16.38 15.52 10.30
CA ASP A 486 -17.48 14.70 9.74
C ASP A 486 -17.39 13.21 10.16
N PHE A 487 -17.17 12.97 11.45
CA PHE A 487 -17.08 11.63 12.02
C PHE A 487 -18.42 11.21 12.64
N ASP A 488 -19.28 10.56 11.86
CA ASP A 488 -20.68 10.25 12.24
C ASP A 488 -20.89 8.81 12.77
N ALA A 489 -19.83 7.99 12.88
CA ALA A 489 -19.98 6.61 13.38
C ALA A 489 -20.62 6.56 14.78
N GLU A 490 -21.47 5.55 15.03
CA GLU A 490 -22.04 5.28 16.36
C GLU A 490 -20.98 4.67 17.28
N LEU A 491 -20.32 5.48 18.08
CA LEU A 491 -19.27 5.07 19.00
C LEU A 491 -19.63 5.35 20.46
N GLU A 492 -19.11 4.52 21.34
CA GLU A 492 -19.22 4.71 22.79
C GLU A 492 -18.33 5.89 23.21
N ILE A 493 -18.95 6.93 23.79
CA ILE A 493 -18.27 8.10 24.35
C ILE A 493 -18.46 8.11 25.87
N ILE A 494 -17.34 8.05 26.59
CA ILE A 494 -17.32 8.00 28.04
C ILE A 494 -16.63 9.25 28.58
N ASP A 495 -17.35 10.04 29.38
CA ASP A 495 -16.76 11.08 30.22
C ASP A 495 -16.68 10.60 31.67
N PRO A 496 -15.49 10.31 32.21
CA PRO A 496 -15.34 9.88 33.60
C PRO A 496 -15.89 10.88 34.62
N LYS A 497 -16.18 12.11 34.22
CA LYS A 497 -16.72 13.18 35.07
C LYS A 497 -18.24 13.31 34.98
N ASP A 498 -18.87 12.61 34.06
CA ASP A 498 -20.33 12.62 33.94
C ASP A 498 -21.00 11.78 35.05
N GLU A 499 -22.13 12.26 35.58
CA GLU A 499 -22.87 11.60 36.64
C GLU A 499 -23.40 10.22 36.22
N SER A 500 -23.66 10.01 34.94
CA SER A 500 -24.12 8.70 34.41
C SER A 500 -23.12 7.56 34.66
N HIS A 501 -21.84 7.87 34.86
CA HIS A 501 -20.77 6.90 35.15
C HIS A 501 -20.47 6.74 36.66
N ASP A 502 -21.29 7.33 37.58
CA ASP A 502 -21.03 7.26 39.03
C ASP A 502 -21.02 5.82 39.57
N ALA A 503 -21.93 4.98 39.12
CA ALA A 503 -21.97 3.57 39.50
C ALA A 503 -20.73 2.80 39.05
N GLN A 504 -20.24 3.07 37.83
CA GLN A 504 -19.05 2.46 37.26
C GLN A 504 -17.79 2.95 37.99
N ARG A 505 -17.70 4.27 38.29
CA ARG A 505 -16.58 4.80 39.10
C ARG A 505 -16.51 4.14 40.48
N LYS A 506 -17.62 3.99 41.18
CA LYS A 506 -17.66 3.31 42.49
C LYS A 506 -17.26 1.86 42.39
N MET A 507 -17.71 1.14 41.37
CA MET A 507 -17.31 -0.23 41.12
C MET A 507 -15.79 -0.35 40.89
N TYR A 508 -15.24 0.48 40.00
CA TYR A 508 -13.81 0.50 39.73
C TYR A 508 -12.97 0.92 40.95
N ALA A 509 -13.45 1.90 41.71
CA ALA A 509 -12.81 2.32 42.95
C ALA A 509 -12.73 1.19 43.99
N ALA A 510 -13.83 0.43 44.15
CA ALA A 510 -13.86 -0.73 45.06
C ALA A 510 -12.84 -1.83 44.62
N LEU A 511 -12.78 -2.12 43.31
CA LEU A 511 -11.81 -3.08 42.75
C LEU A 511 -10.37 -2.59 42.94
N PHE A 512 -10.09 -1.34 42.61
CA PHE A 512 -8.78 -0.73 42.80
C PHE A 512 -8.38 -0.74 44.26
N TRP A 513 -9.24 -0.29 45.16
CA TRP A 513 -9.00 -0.29 46.59
C TRP A 513 -8.72 -1.69 47.14
N LYS A 514 -9.46 -2.70 46.72
CA LYS A 514 -9.23 -4.09 47.12
C LYS A 514 -7.79 -4.51 46.86
N ASP A 515 -7.21 -4.12 45.75
CA ASP A 515 -5.86 -4.48 45.34
C ASP A 515 -4.77 -3.61 46.00
N GLN A 516 -5.08 -2.31 46.23
CA GLN A 516 -4.09 -1.32 46.66
C GLN A 516 -4.20 -0.90 48.13
N LYS A 517 -5.21 -1.37 48.88
CA LYS A 517 -5.43 -1.00 50.28
C LYS A 517 -4.22 -1.24 51.20
N ARG A 518 -3.40 -2.29 50.92
CA ARG A 518 -2.17 -2.56 51.71
C ARG A 518 -0.98 -1.66 51.37
N LYS A 519 -1.16 -0.81 50.31
CA LYS A 519 -0.19 0.23 49.94
C LYS A 519 -0.59 1.62 50.46
N GLY A 520 -1.62 1.69 51.33
CA GLY A 520 -2.02 2.92 52.00
C GLY A 520 -3.17 3.68 51.33
N TYR A 521 -3.78 3.17 50.28
CA TYR A 521 -4.94 3.80 49.66
C TYR A 521 -6.22 3.58 50.48
N THR A 522 -6.94 4.66 50.74
CA THR A 522 -8.31 4.57 51.31
C THR A 522 -9.32 4.39 50.18
N LEU A 523 -10.55 3.97 50.51
CA LEU A 523 -11.66 3.89 49.53
C LEU A 523 -11.93 5.29 48.92
N TYR A 524 -11.87 6.33 49.74
CA TYR A 524 -12.04 7.72 49.32
C TYR A 524 -10.97 8.13 48.28
N ASP A 525 -9.71 7.77 48.51
CA ASP A 525 -8.64 8.01 47.52
C ASP A 525 -8.93 7.28 46.20
N ALA A 526 -9.37 6.02 46.29
CA ALA A 526 -9.73 5.23 45.13
C ALA A 526 -10.88 5.86 44.32
N GLU A 527 -11.94 6.31 44.98
CA GLU A 527 -13.05 7.01 44.32
C GLU A 527 -12.59 8.29 43.64
N ARG A 528 -11.71 9.08 44.27
CA ARG A 528 -11.16 10.30 43.68
C ARG A 528 -10.28 10.02 42.48
N LEU A 529 -9.50 8.93 42.48
CA LEU A 529 -8.65 8.55 41.36
C LEU A 529 -9.46 8.14 40.12
N MET A 530 -10.65 7.58 40.28
CA MET A 530 -11.51 7.20 39.14
C MET A 530 -12.07 8.38 38.35
N TRP A 531 -11.90 9.62 38.81
CA TRP A 531 -12.18 10.82 38.04
C TRP A 531 -11.07 11.18 37.03
N GLU A 532 -9.89 10.55 37.17
CA GLU A 532 -8.77 10.75 36.27
C GLU A 532 -8.82 9.69 35.16
N ARG A 533 -8.73 10.14 33.91
CA ARG A 533 -8.95 9.33 32.70
C ARG A 533 -8.09 8.06 32.60
N ASN A 534 -6.80 8.14 33.01
CA ASN A 534 -5.90 7.00 32.90
C ASN A 534 -6.21 5.90 33.94
N TYR A 535 -6.61 6.27 35.15
CA TYR A 535 -7.09 5.29 36.13
C TYR A 535 -8.40 4.63 35.65
N PHE A 536 -9.35 5.45 35.17
CA PHE A 536 -10.63 4.95 34.68
C PHE A 536 -10.44 4.00 33.48
N ALA A 537 -9.71 4.43 32.45
CA ALA A 537 -9.42 3.63 31.26
C ALA A 537 -8.66 2.32 31.59
N SER A 538 -7.65 2.40 32.48
CA SER A 538 -6.95 1.20 32.94
C SER A 538 -7.87 0.23 33.68
N MET A 539 -8.83 0.74 34.46
CA MET A 539 -9.83 -0.12 35.12
C MET A 539 -10.82 -0.72 34.13
N MET A 540 -11.18 -0.02 33.05
CA MET A 540 -12.00 -0.60 31.96
C MET A 540 -11.31 -1.85 31.39
N VAL A 541 -10.03 -1.74 31.04
CA VAL A 541 -9.27 -2.89 30.51
C VAL A 541 -9.15 -4.00 31.55
N LYS A 542 -8.83 -3.66 32.80
CA LYS A 542 -8.70 -4.65 33.90
C LYS A 542 -10.00 -5.40 34.18
N ASN A 543 -11.13 -4.73 34.06
CA ASN A 543 -12.46 -5.32 34.31
C ASN A 543 -13.01 -6.09 33.10
N GLY A 544 -12.40 -5.96 31.92
CA GLY A 544 -12.86 -6.58 30.68
C GLY A 544 -13.94 -5.77 29.95
N ASP A 545 -14.15 -4.50 30.33
CA ASP A 545 -15.07 -3.59 29.62
C ASP A 545 -14.43 -3.06 28.31
N ALA A 546 -13.10 -3.11 28.23
CA ALA A 546 -12.31 -2.90 27.01
C ALA A 546 -11.20 -3.94 26.90
N ASP A 547 -10.64 -4.13 25.71
CA ASP A 547 -9.62 -5.14 25.45
C ASP A 547 -8.21 -4.54 25.43
N ALA A 548 -8.09 -3.24 25.12
CA ALA A 548 -6.82 -2.51 25.13
C ALA A 548 -7.01 -1.02 25.42
N MET A 549 -5.92 -0.32 25.73
CA MET A 549 -5.92 1.12 25.99
C MET A 549 -4.74 1.81 25.32
N LEU A 550 -4.97 3.02 24.77
CA LEU A 550 -3.97 3.92 24.24
C LEU A 550 -4.13 5.30 24.87
N SER A 551 -3.02 5.89 25.39
CA SER A 551 -2.99 7.21 26.04
C SER A 551 -1.61 7.85 25.92
N GLY A 552 -1.44 9.13 26.33
CA GLY A 552 -0.14 9.80 26.42
C GLY A 552 0.16 10.80 25.33
N TYR A 553 -0.82 11.21 24.55
CA TYR A 553 -0.67 12.20 23.49
C TYR A 553 -0.33 13.60 24.03
N SER A 554 -1.04 14.06 25.08
CA SER A 554 -0.95 15.43 25.61
C SER A 554 -0.17 15.56 26.92
N ARG A 555 0.28 14.44 27.50
CA ARG A 555 0.90 14.41 28.83
C ARG A 555 2.29 13.77 28.82
N ASN A 556 3.12 14.16 29.77
CA ASN A 556 4.43 13.52 29.90
C ASN A 556 4.28 12.04 30.28
N TYR A 557 5.19 11.21 29.76
CA TYR A 557 5.17 9.76 29.87
C TYR A 557 5.01 9.26 31.33
N ARG A 558 5.70 9.89 32.28
CA ARG A 558 5.66 9.50 33.69
C ARG A 558 4.28 9.67 34.32
N SER A 559 3.55 10.73 33.97
CA SER A 559 2.20 11.00 34.52
C SER A 559 1.16 10.02 33.99
N VAL A 560 1.38 9.43 32.81
CA VAL A 560 0.50 8.42 32.22
C VAL A 560 0.82 7.02 32.69
N VAL A 561 2.12 6.68 32.79
CA VAL A 561 2.55 5.33 33.18
C VAL A 561 2.27 5.04 34.66
N LYS A 562 2.34 6.05 35.56
CA LYS A 562 2.08 5.83 36.98
C LYS A 562 0.69 5.25 37.26
N PRO A 563 -0.42 5.85 36.80
CA PRO A 563 -1.76 5.25 36.92
C PRO A 563 -1.86 3.82 36.41
N ILE A 564 -1.24 3.54 35.25
CA ILE A 564 -1.24 2.22 34.64
C ILE A 564 -0.57 1.20 35.55
N LEU A 565 0.65 1.50 36.05
CA LEU A 565 1.40 0.59 36.93
C LEU A 565 0.76 0.39 38.32
N GLU A 566 -0.06 1.36 38.78
CA GLU A 566 -0.83 1.23 40.01
C GLU A 566 -2.09 0.40 39.83
N THR A 567 -2.63 0.32 38.60
CA THR A 567 -3.88 -0.36 38.27
C THR A 567 -3.64 -1.78 37.74
N ILE A 568 -2.70 -1.91 36.80
CA ILE A 568 -2.45 -3.16 36.07
C ILE A 568 -1.24 -3.90 36.66
N SER A 569 -1.40 -5.19 36.84
CA SER A 569 -0.34 -6.08 37.31
C SER A 569 0.72 -6.30 36.24
N LYS A 570 1.91 -6.67 36.65
CA LYS A 570 2.90 -7.21 35.72
C LYS A 570 2.48 -8.61 35.25
N ALA A 571 2.85 -8.96 34.04
CA ALA A 571 2.64 -10.30 33.52
C ALA A 571 3.37 -11.36 34.37
N LYS A 572 2.88 -12.60 34.36
CA LYS A 572 3.45 -13.69 35.14
C LYS A 572 4.94 -13.91 34.81
N GLY A 573 5.77 -13.90 35.85
CA GLY A 573 7.22 -14.09 35.68
C GLY A 573 7.98 -12.84 35.19
N VAL A 574 7.35 -11.68 35.17
CA VAL A 574 7.97 -10.38 34.80
C VAL A 574 8.27 -9.58 36.09
N SER A 575 9.54 -9.24 36.31
CA SER A 575 9.98 -8.44 37.47
C SER A 575 9.81 -6.94 37.25
N LYS A 576 10.08 -6.46 36.03
CA LYS A 576 9.92 -5.07 35.59
C LYS A 576 9.32 -5.00 34.20
N VAL A 577 8.53 -3.95 33.95
CA VAL A 577 8.08 -3.57 32.62
C VAL A 577 9.23 -2.95 31.83
N ALA A 578 9.16 -2.99 30.52
CA ALA A 578 10.12 -2.37 29.60
C ALA A 578 9.39 -1.80 28.37
N ALA A 579 10.09 -1.02 27.57
CA ALA A 579 9.55 -0.50 26.34
C ALA A 579 10.50 -0.74 25.15
N THR A 580 9.91 -1.00 23.98
CA THR A 580 10.67 -1.14 22.73
C THR A 580 10.16 -0.17 21.68
N ASN A 581 11.05 0.33 20.82
CA ASN A 581 10.68 1.03 19.59
C ASN A 581 11.03 0.15 18.39
N LEU A 582 10.11 0.01 17.46
CA LEU A 582 10.34 -0.62 16.17
C LEU A 582 10.71 0.47 15.16
N MET A 583 11.93 0.43 14.67
CA MET A 583 12.43 1.29 13.58
C MET A 583 12.27 0.57 12.25
N LEU A 584 11.60 1.19 11.29
CA LEU A 584 11.48 0.67 9.92
C LEU A 584 12.59 1.27 9.07
N THR A 585 13.71 0.54 8.96
CA THR A 585 14.90 0.99 8.23
C THR A 585 14.89 0.47 6.78
N LYS A 586 15.72 1.05 5.92
CA LYS A 586 15.97 0.53 4.55
C LYS A 586 16.40 -0.95 4.55
N SER A 587 17.08 -1.37 5.62
CA SER A 587 17.50 -2.76 5.82
C SER A 587 16.42 -3.65 6.44
N GLY A 588 15.24 -3.14 6.77
CA GLY A 588 14.13 -3.87 7.39
C GLY A 588 13.85 -3.46 8.83
N PRO A 589 12.95 -4.17 9.54
CA PRO A 589 12.54 -3.85 10.90
C PRO A 589 13.68 -4.07 11.90
N LEU A 590 13.85 -3.12 12.82
CA LEU A 590 14.86 -3.16 13.90
C LEU A 590 14.23 -2.71 15.22
N PHE A 591 14.18 -3.59 16.21
CA PHE A 591 13.72 -3.29 17.57
C PHE A 591 14.85 -2.76 18.42
N LEU A 592 14.59 -1.67 19.14
CA LEU A 592 15.52 -1.06 20.10
C LEU A 592 14.92 -1.10 21.50
N SER A 593 15.60 -1.70 22.50
CA SER A 593 15.10 -1.88 23.87
C SER A 593 16.22 -1.76 24.93
N ASP A 594 15.93 -1.28 26.12
CA ASP A 594 14.79 -0.52 26.59
C ASP A 594 15.00 0.97 26.32
N THR A 595 14.07 1.59 25.59
CA THR A 595 14.24 2.98 25.14
C THR A 595 13.61 4.01 26.09
N THR A 596 12.87 3.57 27.16
CA THR A 596 11.96 4.52 27.85
C THR A 596 11.88 4.34 29.37
N ILE A 597 12.11 3.17 29.94
CA ILE A 597 11.71 2.85 31.34
C ILE A 597 12.90 2.57 32.27
N ASN A 598 13.77 1.63 31.93
CA ASN A 598 14.77 1.13 32.86
C ASN A 598 16.08 1.89 32.72
N VAL A 599 16.37 2.79 33.68
CA VAL A 599 17.57 3.63 33.65
C VAL A 599 18.84 2.80 33.69
N GLU A 600 18.98 1.91 34.70
CA GLU A 600 20.17 1.04 34.86
C GLU A 600 19.71 -0.38 35.19
N PRO A 601 19.35 -1.18 34.17
CA PRO A 601 18.91 -2.55 34.39
C PRO A 601 20.07 -3.48 34.82
N SER A 602 19.80 -4.42 35.72
CA SER A 602 20.71 -5.51 36.07
C SER A 602 20.84 -6.53 34.95
N ALA A 603 21.79 -7.45 35.03
CA ALA A 603 21.97 -8.52 34.05
C ALA A 603 20.69 -9.38 33.87
N SER A 604 20.04 -9.74 34.99
CA SER A 604 18.80 -10.51 34.95
C SER A 604 17.62 -9.71 34.31
N GLU A 605 17.56 -8.40 34.52
CA GLU A 605 16.57 -7.52 33.90
C GLU A 605 16.84 -7.35 32.42
N LEU A 606 18.10 -7.17 31.99
CA LEU A 606 18.49 -7.16 30.58
C LEU A 606 18.08 -8.45 29.85
N ALA A 607 18.33 -9.60 30.47
CA ALA A 607 17.91 -10.88 29.91
C ALA A 607 16.37 -10.95 29.74
N LYS A 608 15.63 -10.41 30.72
CA LYS A 608 14.16 -10.37 30.64
C LYS A 608 13.66 -9.41 29.59
N ILE A 609 14.28 -8.23 29.44
CA ILE A 609 13.99 -7.28 28.37
C ILE A 609 14.19 -7.94 27.01
N ALA A 610 15.29 -8.65 26.81
CA ALA A 610 15.57 -9.39 25.57
C ALA A 610 14.48 -10.44 25.25
N GLN A 611 14.01 -11.19 26.24
CA GLN A 611 12.93 -12.16 26.08
C GLN A 611 11.61 -11.49 25.71
N MET A 612 11.25 -10.39 26.37
CA MET A 612 10.01 -9.64 26.07
C MET A 612 10.05 -9.02 24.67
N THR A 613 11.19 -8.44 24.29
CA THR A 613 11.35 -7.87 22.94
C THR A 613 11.30 -8.96 21.86
N GLY A 614 11.93 -10.12 22.11
CA GLY A 614 11.84 -11.27 21.21
C GLY A 614 10.42 -11.81 21.06
N HIS A 615 9.65 -11.83 22.14
CA HIS A 615 8.22 -12.19 22.10
C HIS A 615 7.41 -11.19 21.27
N MET A 616 7.60 -9.88 21.48
CA MET A 616 6.94 -8.82 20.70
C MET A 616 7.27 -8.91 19.21
N ALA A 617 8.52 -9.15 18.84
CA ALA A 617 8.91 -9.37 17.45
C ALA A 617 8.20 -10.60 16.87
N GLY A 618 8.04 -11.68 17.63
CA GLY A 618 7.27 -12.85 17.23
C GLY A 618 5.77 -12.55 17.00
N LEU A 619 5.18 -11.66 17.82
CA LEU A 619 3.81 -11.18 17.59
C LEU A 619 3.66 -10.43 16.27
N PHE A 620 4.73 -9.85 15.74
CA PHE A 620 4.75 -9.17 14.43
C PHE A 620 5.17 -10.10 13.28
N GLY A 621 5.32 -11.41 13.56
CA GLY A 621 5.74 -12.39 12.56
C GLY A 621 7.24 -12.35 12.24
N ILE A 622 8.05 -11.71 13.09
CA ILE A 622 9.49 -11.56 12.90
C ILE A 622 10.24 -12.57 13.79
N GLU A 623 11.09 -13.41 13.17
CA GLU A 623 11.98 -14.30 13.92
C GLU A 623 13.00 -13.45 14.69
N PRO A 624 13.09 -13.55 16.03
CA PRO A 624 13.97 -12.71 16.82
C PRO A 624 15.44 -13.14 16.68
N ILE A 625 16.29 -12.19 16.26
CA ILE A 625 17.76 -12.32 16.19
C ILE A 625 18.35 -11.16 16.99
N ILE A 626 18.84 -11.47 18.20
CA ILE A 626 19.09 -10.48 19.26
C ILE A 626 20.58 -10.24 19.44
N ALA A 627 21.02 -8.98 19.36
CA ALA A 627 22.33 -8.55 19.77
C ALA A 627 22.25 -7.81 21.12
N MET A 628 23.01 -8.28 22.10
CA MET A 628 23.20 -7.60 23.38
C MET A 628 24.34 -6.61 23.25
N VAL A 629 23.99 -5.33 22.98
CA VAL A 629 25.00 -4.33 22.58
C VAL A 629 25.77 -3.74 23.76
N SER A 630 27.01 -3.39 23.49
CA SER A 630 27.95 -2.81 24.43
C SER A 630 29.03 -2.01 23.66
N PHE A 631 29.85 -1.25 24.40
CA PHE A 631 31.06 -0.64 23.85
C PHE A 631 32.21 -1.67 23.62
N SER A 632 32.00 -2.93 23.96
CA SER A 632 33.01 -4.00 23.99
C SER A 632 32.49 -5.21 23.21
N ASN A 633 33.39 -5.95 22.57
CA ASN A 633 33.09 -7.20 21.87
C ASN A 633 33.60 -8.42 22.69
N PHE A 634 32.71 -9.37 22.99
CA PHE A 634 32.98 -10.72 23.53
C PHE A 634 34.10 -10.80 24.60
N GLY A 635 34.08 -9.89 25.58
CA GLY A 635 35.06 -9.91 26.68
C GLY A 635 36.33 -9.12 26.42
N SER A 636 36.41 -8.30 25.36
CA SER A 636 37.52 -7.37 25.13
C SER A 636 37.68 -6.30 26.20
N SER A 637 36.69 -6.15 27.11
CA SER A 637 36.71 -5.23 28.24
C SER A 637 36.36 -5.92 29.54
N ARG A 638 37.07 -5.54 30.61
CA ARG A 638 36.87 -6.05 32.02
C ARG A 638 35.99 -5.11 32.86
N PHE A 639 35.49 -4.00 32.31
CA PHE A 639 34.62 -3.09 33.04
C PHE A 639 33.29 -3.74 33.43
N THR A 640 32.71 -3.29 34.53
CA THR A 640 31.48 -3.85 35.12
C THR A 640 30.29 -3.74 34.12
N GLN A 641 30.25 -2.70 33.31
CA GLN A 641 29.22 -2.49 32.30
C GLN A 641 29.25 -3.61 31.23
N ALA A 642 30.44 -3.99 30.74
CA ALA A 642 30.59 -5.08 29.78
C ALA A 642 30.29 -6.43 30.40
N LYS A 643 30.76 -6.65 31.63
CA LYS A 643 30.50 -7.90 32.43
C LYS A 643 29.00 -8.10 32.65
N LYS A 644 28.25 -7.04 32.95
CA LYS A 644 26.78 -7.07 33.08
C LYS A 644 26.10 -7.65 31.83
N VAL A 645 26.52 -7.23 30.65
CA VAL A 645 25.96 -7.73 29.38
C VAL A 645 26.37 -9.21 29.14
N THR A 646 27.64 -9.57 29.44
CA THR A 646 28.10 -10.99 29.37
C THR A 646 27.27 -11.90 30.27
N GLU A 647 26.97 -11.46 31.48
CA GLU A 647 26.13 -12.20 32.41
C GLU A 647 24.68 -12.34 31.88
N ALA A 648 24.13 -11.30 31.33
CA ALA A 648 22.79 -11.33 30.71
C ALA A 648 22.70 -12.34 29.57
N VAL A 649 23.70 -12.40 28.68
CA VAL A 649 23.81 -13.42 27.63
C VAL A 649 23.86 -14.82 28.20
N SER A 650 24.69 -15.02 29.25
CA SER A 650 24.81 -16.32 29.94
C SER A 650 23.49 -16.77 30.56
N ILE A 651 22.69 -15.83 31.10
CA ILE A 651 21.34 -16.11 31.64
C ILE A 651 20.41 -16.54 30.47
N LEU A 652 20.43 -15.83 29.35
CA LEU A 652 19.60 -16.14 28.20
C LEU A 652 19.89 -17.51 27.59
N HIS A 653 21.17 -17.85 27.40
CA HIS A 653 21.58 -19.17 26.89
C HIS A 653 21.12 -20.32 27.77
N ARG A 654 21.11 -20.12 29.11
CA ARG A 654 20.65 -21.14 30.09
C ARG A 654 19.12 -21.22 30.15
N SER A 655 18.42 -20.07 30.13
CA SER A 655 16.97 -20.02 30.34
C SER A 655 16.18 -20.25 29.06
N ASN A 656 16.73 -19.91 27.90
CA ASN A 656 16.08 -20.03 26.58
C ASN A 656 17.10 -20.40 25.49
N PRO A 657 17.58 -21.64 25.43
CA PRO A 657 18.65 -22.07 24.52
C PRO A 657 18.25 -22.05 23.04
N LYS A 658 16.94 -21.93 22.75
CA LYS A 658 16.45 -21.79 21.36
C LYS A 658 16.49 -20.35 20.83
N LEU A 659 16.63 -19.37 21.70
CA LEU A 659 16.67 -17.98 21.33
C LEU A 659 18.03 -17.65 20.69
N VAL A 660 17.98 -17.06 19.49
CA VAL A 660 19.20 -16.61 18.81
C VAL A 660 19.65 -15.28 19.42
N VAL A 661 20.60 -15.36 20.33
CA VAL A 661 21.14 -14.19 21.04
C VAL A 661 22.64 -14.33 21.28
N ASP A 662 23.38 -13.21 21.14
CA ASP A 662 24.80 -13.16 21.47
C ASP A 662 25.24 -11.75 21.86
N GLY A 663 26.45 -11.67 22.47
CA GLY A 663 27.08 -10.43 22.92
C GLY A 663 27.94 -10.68 24.18
N PRO A 664 28.52 -9.62 24.78
CA PRO A 664 28.46 -8.21 24.38
C PRO A 664 29.10 -7.97 23.02
N ILE A 665 28.48 -7.09 22.21
CA ILE A 665 28.93 -6.77 20.85
C ILE A 665 28.70 -5.29 20.55
N GLN A 666 29.63 -4.66 19.82
CA GLN A 666 29.44 -3.30 19.33
C GLN A 666 28.39 -3.26 18.20
N SER A 667 27.63 -2.16 18.10
CA SER A 667 26.49 -2.05 17.19
C SER A 667 26.88 -2.13 15.71
N ASP A 668 28.06 -1.65 15.34
CA ASP A 668 28.59 -1.74 13.98
C ASP A 668 28.86 -3.20 13.56
N PHE A 669 29.43 -4.02 14.46
CA PHE A 669 29.58 -5.46 14.20
C PHE A 669 28.21 -6.17 14.19
N ALA A 670 27.31 -5.82 15.12
CA ALA A 670 25.98 -6.44 15.18
C ALA A 670 25.18 -6.25 13.91
N LEU A 671 25.27 -5.06 13.28
CA LEU A 671 24.49 -4.69 12.10
C LEU A 671 25.20 -4.98 10.77
N ASN A 672 26.52 -5.27 10.78
CA ASN A 672 27.29 -5.60 9.59
C ASN A 672 27.63 -7.11 9.57
N LYS A 673 26.79 -7.86 8.86
CA LYS A 673 26.87 -9.33 8.73
C LYS A 673 28.24 -9.81 8.23
N GLU A 674 28.83 -9.12 7.26
CA GLU A 674 30.11 -9.50 6.66
C GLU A 674 31.27 -9.26 7.63
N LEU A 675 31.26 -8.09 8.29
CA LEU A 675 32.26 -7.73 9.29
C LEU A 675 32.22 -8.69 10.48
N LEU A 676 31.01 -8.99 10.97
CA LEU A 676 30.79 -9.95 12.06
C LEU A 676 31.34 -11.34 11.68
N HIS A 677 31.00 -11.82 10.49
CA HIS A 677 31.48 -13.13 10.01
C HIS A 677 33.02 -13.21 9.91
N LYS A 678 33.61 -12.12 9.41
CA LYS A 678 35.06 -12.06 9.22
C LYS A 678 35.83 -12.01 10.55
N VAL A 679 35.35 -11.23 11.52
CA VAL A 679 36.09 -10.96 12.76
C VAL A 679 35.68 -11.91 13.90
N PHE A 680 34.41 -12.27 14.00
CA PHE A 680 33.88 -13.12 15.08
C PHE A 680 33.09 -14.33 14.53
N PRO A 681 33.75 -15.25 13.80
CA PRO A 681 33.10 -16.38 13.13
C PRO A 681 32.47 -17.38 14.09
N PHE A 682 32.73 -17.30 15.39
CA PHE A 682 32.17 -18.13 16.46
C PHE A 682 30.81 -17.65 16.96
N SER A 683 30.41 -16.39 16.64
CA SER A 683 29.17 -15.82 17.16
C SER A 683 27.93 -16.57 16.67
N ALA A 684 26.93 -16.70 17.53
CA ALA A 684 25.62 -17.25 17.22
C ALA A 684 24.85 -16.38 16.19
N LEU A 685 25.25 -15.12 16.03
CA LEU A 685 24.70 -14.16 15.04
C LEU A 685 25.35 -14.27 13.66
N LYS A 686 26.37 -15.11 13.52
CA LYS A 686 27.07 -15.35 12.25
C LYS A 686 26.06 -15.67 11.13
N ASN A 687 26.20 -14.98 9.98
CA ASN A 687 25.35 -15.15 8.81
C ASN A 687 23.86 -14.86 9.01
N LYS A 688 23.47 -14.30 10.16
CA LYS A 688 22.11 -13.88 10.46
C LYS A 688 21.97 -12.37 10.40
N LYS A 689 20.78 -11.89 10.10
CA LYS A 689 20.47 -10.46 10.11
C LYS A 689 19.88 -10.09 11.45
N VAL A 690 20.65 -9.38 12.27
CA VAL A 690 20.19 -8.89 13.57
C VAL A 690 19.01 -7.93 13.36
N ASN A 691 17.94 -8.12 14.12
CA ASN A 691 16.72 -7.32 14.09
C ASN A 691 16.28 -6.82 15.49
N ILE A 692 17.03 -7.14 16.53
CA ILE A 692 16.79 -6.65 17.89
C ILE A 692 18.12 -6.22 18.52
N LEU A 693 18.18 -4.98 19.00
CA LEU A 693 19.29 -4.47 19.80
C LEU A 693 18.83 -4.23 21.24
N ILE A 694 19.49 -4.87 22.20
CA ILE A 694 19.26 -4.65 23.63
C ILE A 694 20.42 -3.83 24.19
N PHE A 695 20.09 -2.65 24.70
CA PHE A 695 21.06 -1.68 25.20
C PHE A 695 21.35 -1.86 26.70
N PRO A 696 22.58 -1.56 27.14
CA PRO A 696 22.99 -1.80 28.53
C PRO A 696 22.33 -0.87 29.56
N ASN A 697 21.83 0.29 29.13
CA ASN A 697 21.15 1.29 29.96
C ASN A 697 20.25 2.18 29.09
N LEU A 698 19.42 2.99 29.77
CA LEU A 698 18.45 3.87 29.13
C LEU A 698 19.10 4.95 28.26
N ASP A 699 20.19 5.57 28.72
CA ASP A 699 20.85 6.64 27.97
C ASP A 699 21.31 6.16 26.60
N ALA A 700 21.98 5.00 26.55
CA ALA A 700 22.44 4.41 25.30
C ALA A 700 21.26 4.11 24.35
N ALA A 701 20.18 3.53 24.85
CA ALA A 701 19.01 3.18 24.06
C ALA A 701 18.24 4.41 23.57
N ASN A 702 17.92 5.34 24.46
CA ASN A 702 17.10 6.51 24.15
C ASN A 702 17.83 7.48 23.20
N ILE A 703 19.12 7.74 23.45
CA ILE A 703 19.93 8.59 22.58
C ILE A 703 20.01 7.98 21.17
N THR A 704 20.34 6.67 21.07
CA THR A 704 20.42 5.97 19.78
C THR A 704 19.10 6.02 19.04
N TYR A 705 17.99 5.71 19.72
CA TYR A 705 16.65 5.75 19.13
C TYR A 705 16.32 7.15 18.57
N LYS A 706 16.52 8.20 19.40
CA LYS A 706 16.22 9.60 18.99
C LYS A 706 17.09 10.04 17.82
N LEU A 707 18.40 9.76 17.84
CA LEU A 707 19.30 10.06 16.73
C LEU A 707 18.91 9.34 15.45
N MET A 708 18.57 8.04 15.53
CA MET A 708 18.14 7.29 14.36
C MET A 708 16.84 7.82 13.77
N LYS A 709 15.87 8.23 14.61
CA LYS A 709 14.60 8.81 14.17
C LYS A 709 14.84 10.11 13.40
N GLU A 710 15.64 11.03 13.94
CA GLU A 710 15.88 12.35 13.35
C GLU A 710 16.78 12.30 12.10
N LEU A 711 17.86 11.50 12.14
CA LEU A 711 18.87 11.50 11.06
C LEU A 711 18.45 10.69 9.84
N ASN A 712 17.64 9.62 10.00
CA ASN A 712 17.31 8.72 8.91
C ASN A 712 15.87 8.92 8.38
N GLU A 713 15.11 9.86 8.92
CA GLU A 713 13.67 10.00 8.61
C GLU A 713 12.93 8.66 8.67
N ALA A 714 13.42 7.74 9.51
CA ALA A 714 12.93 6.39 9.59
C ALA A 714 11.59 6.37 10.33
N LEU A 715 10.58 5.74 9.73
CA LEU A 715 9.32 5.50 10.40
C LEU A 715 9.56 4.69 11.67
N SER A 716 9.00 5.15 12.78
CA SER A 716 9.15 4.56 14.09
C SER A 716 7.78 4.22 14.68
N ILE A 717 7.62 3.00 15.20
CA ILE A 717 6.41 2.56 15.92
C ILE A 717 6.80 2.32 17.38
N GLY A 718 6.15 3.04 18.29
CA GLY A 718 6.45 2.93 19.72
C GLY A 718 6.43 4.28 20.44
N PRO A 719 6.73 4.26 21.78
CA PRO A 719 7.23 3.13 22.56
C PRO A 719 6.16 2.07 22.83
N ILE A 720 6.46 0.82 22.55
CA ILE A 720 5.59 -0.33 22.80
C ILE A 720 5.89 -0.83 24.21
N LEU A 721 4.93 -0.68 25.11
CA LEU A 721 5.06 -1.09 26.50
C LEU A 721 4.93 -2.62 26.63
N MET A 722 5.87 -3.26 27.33
CA MET A 722 5.95 -4.71 27.46
C MET A 722 5.96 -5.15 28.92
N GLY A 723 5.39 -6.32 29.21
CA GLY A 723 5.46 -6.94 30.52
C GLY A 723 4.32 -6.60 31.46
N LEU A 724 3.26 -5.97 30.98
CA LEU A 724 1.97 -5.82 31.69
C LEU A 724 1.08 -7.06 31.51
N SER A 725 0.19 -7.29 32.48
CA SER A 725 -0.85 -8.32 32.36
C SER A 725 -1.93 -7.97 31.34
N GLU A 726 -2.11 -6.69 31.05
CA GLU A 726 -3.11 -6.19 30.10
C GLU A 726 -2.48 -5.32 28.99
N PRO A 727 -3.09 -5.29 27.78
CA PRO A 727 -2.57 -4.54 26.63
C PRO A 727 -2.81 -3.05 26.80
N ILE A 728 -1.83 -2.36 27.33
CA ILE A 728 -1.88 -0.91 27.49
C ILE A 728 -0.59 -0.32 26.94
N HIS A 729 -0.74 0.64 26.03
CA HIS A 729 0.37 1.34 25.41
C HIS A 729 0.30 2.84 25.61
N VAL A 730 1.47 3.48 25.58
CA VAL A 730 1.59 4.92 25.87
C VAL A 730 2.28 5.59 24.70
N LEU A 731 1.61 6.58 24.11
CA LEU A 731 2.09 7.39 23.01
C LEU A 731 3.27 8.29 23.42
N GLN A 732 4.00 8.78 22.45
CA GLN A 732 4.90 9.92 22.64
C GLN A 732 4.09 11.22 22.63
N LEU A 733 4.58 12.22 23.36
CA LEU A 733 4.01 13.55 23.37
C LEU A 733 3.99 14.13 21.94
N GLY A 734 2.82 14.52 21.45
CA GLY A 734 2.65 15.09 20.12
C GLY A 734 2.84 14.09 18.97
N ALA A 735 2.53 12.80 19.20
CA ALA A 735 2.55 11.78 18.14
C ALA A 735 1.65 12.17 16.95
N SER A 736 2.09 11.93 15.72
CA SER A 736 1.27 12.16 14.53
C SER A 736 0.06 11.21 14.46
N VAL A 737 -0.92 11.56 13.64
CA VAL A 737 -2.10 10.71 13.43
C VAL A 737 -1.69 9.31 12.99
N ASP A 738 -0.76 9.17 12.04
CA ASP A 738 -0.25 7.88 11.58
C ASP A 738 0.47 7.09 12.67
N GLU A 739 1.26 7.76 13.52
CA GLU A 739 1.89 7.12 14.68
C GLU A 739 0.84 6.58 15.68
N ILE A 740 -0.26 7.30 15.88
CA ILE A 740 -1.36 6.85 16.75
C ILE A 740 -2.09 5.66 16.13
N VAL A 741 -2.39 5.67 14.84
CA VAL A 741 -3.01 4.54 14.11
C VAL A 741 -2.13 3.29 14.18
N ASN A 742 -0.82 3.43 13.94
CA ASN A 742 0.12 2.32 14.05
C ASN A 742 0.18 1.76 15.49
N MET A 743 0.16 2.62 16.50
CA MET A 743 0.12 2.17 17.89
C MET A 743 -1.22 1.53 18.29
N ALA A 744 -2.34 1.95 17.69
CA ALA A 744 -3.64 1.28 17.83
C ALA A 744 -3.58 -0.15 17.28
N ALA A 745 -2.99 -0.35 16.09
CA ALA A 745 -2.79 -1.69 15.54
C ALA A 745 -1.92 -2.57 16.47
N VAL A 746 -0.84 -2.02 17.03
CA VAL A 746 -0.01 -2.72 18.02
C VAL A 746 -0.81 -3.13 19.27
N ALA A 747 -1.62 -2.22 19.81
CA ALA A 747 -2.44 -2.49 20.98
C ALA A 747 -3.46 -3.62 20.74
N VAL A 748 -4.06 -3.64 19.55
CA VAL A 748 -4.98 -4.70 19.11
C VAL A 748 -4.26 -6.05 18.97
N ILE A 749 -3.09 -6.09 18.34
CA ILE A 749 -2.28 -7.32 18.18
C ILE A 749 -1.88 -7.88 19.55
N ASP A 750 -1.48 -7.01 20.48
CA ASP A 750 -1.16 -7.43 21.86
C ASP A 750 -2.41 -8.02 22.55
N ALA A 751 -3.58 -7.41 22.38
CA ALA A 751 -4.86 -7.94 22.91
C ALA A 751 -5.26 -9.29 22.28
N GLN A 752 -5.06 -9.47 20.98
CA GLN A 752 -5.30 -10.75 20.29
C GLN A 752 -4.43 -11.88 20.84
N SER A 753 -3.20 -11.57 21.26
CA SER A 753 -2.26 -12.56 21.79
C SER A 753 -2.67 -13.16 23.13
N LYS A 754 -3.51 -12.48 23.90
CA LYS A 754 -3.96 -12.90 25.23
C LYS A 754 -5.18 -13.82 25.21
N ASN A 755 -5.90 -13.85 24.11
CA ASN A 755 -7.06 -14.71 23.92
C ASN A 755 -6.70 -16.09 23.34
N LYS A 756 -5.41 -16.36 23.15
CA LYS A 756 -4.82 -17.65 22.77
C LYS A 756 -4.08 -18.28 23.96
#